data_a57b67de6f1ef694e0b2da22d45122cf
#
_entry.id   a57b67de6f1ef694e0b2da22d45122cf
#
_cell.length_a   1.000
_cell.length_b   1.000
_cell.length_c   1.000
_cell.angle_alpha   90.00
_cell.angle_beta   90.00
_cell.angle_gamma   90.00
#
_symmetry.space_group_name_H-M   'P 1'
#
loop_
_entity.id
_entity.type
_entity.pdbx_description
1 polymer ?
#
loop_
_entity_poly.entity_id
_entity_poly.type
_entity_poly.pdbx_seq_one_letter_code
_entity_poly.pdbx_strand_id
1 'polypeptide(L)'
;MRLLHLHLHGLFRSRDLELGRDADAGGQTLYVLDLVRSLALRPEIEQVDVVTRLIHDRRVDVSYSQPVETIAPGARILRLPFGPKRYLRKEQLWPHLEELADQLVQHLAQPGQGVDWIHAHYADAGFVGALVSQRLGIPLVFTGHSLGREKQRRLLAGGGDRQQIEQAYAISRRIEAEEQALAQADLVITSTRQEADHQYSRYGQFRREKAEVVPPGVDASRFHPLRSPTEGADLDQLLNPFLRNPGKPPLLAISRAVRRKNIPALVEAFGRSTVLRNRHNLVLVLGCRDDPRQLDKQQRDVFQQVFDLVDRHNLYGSVAYPKQHRRSQVPSFYRWAAQREGLFVNPALTEPFGLTLLEAAACGLPMVSTDDGGPRDIQARCDNGLLVDVTDSGALQEALERAGKDSRRWRCWSDNGVEAVSRHFSWDAHVCRYLALMQPLRRSRGQAAPTSVTRPQRLLLLDLDSNLELPNNADLTELRDQLRRAGDRYALGLVTGRSLAAARQRYAELHLPPPQVWISRAGSEIHQGDQLRTDLDWQRRIDADWDRDGVLAALADLQDQLVLQEAQQQGPWKVSYLLRQPDASLLSLVRQRLRRAGLQAQPLLRCHWYLDVLPRLASRSEAIRHLALHWQLPLERVLLVASQQGDAELLRGMPAAVVPADHDPCLQRQPQQQRVFFSTRPSLGGVLDGLSHFRFPTSR
;
A
#
# COMPACT_ATOMS: atom_id res chain seq x y z
N MET A 1 -13.09 14.28 14.79
CA MET A 1 -11.83 13.94 14.06
C MET A 1 -12.15 13.69 12.59
N ARG A 2 -11.26 14.07 11.70
CA ARG A 2 -11.39 13.82 10.25
C ARG A 2 -10.31 12.86 9.79
N LEU A 3 -10.68 11.77 9.15
CA LEU A 3 -9.80 10.65 8.79
C LEU A 3 -9.74 10.47 7.28
N LEU A 4 -8.57 10.09 6.78
CA LEU A 4 -8.35 9.75 5.39
C LEU A 4 -7.85 8.32 5.26
N HIS A 5 -8.61 7.47 4.61
CA HIS A 5 -8.20 6.13 4.21
C HIS A 5 -7.80 6.12 2.73
N LEU A 6 -6.68 5.49 2.41
CA LEU A 6 -6.22 5.29 1.03
C LEU A 6 -6.42 3.82 0.65
N HIS A 7 -7.23 3.56 -0.38
CA HIS A 7 -7.48 2.24 -0.95
C HIS A 7 -7.55 2.36 -2.48
N LEU A 8 -6.43 2.15 -3.16
CA LEU A 8 -6.22 2.64 -4.53
C LEU A 8 -6.50 1.62 -5.63
N HIS A 9 -6.20 0.35 -5.40
CA HIS A 9 -6.42 -0.71 -6.38
C HIS A 9 -7.75 -1.43 -6.18
N GLY A 10 -8.20 -2.11 -7.25
CA GLY A 10 -9.46 -2.83 -7.25
C GLY A 10 -10.68 -1.92 -7.46
N LEU A 11 -11.85 -2.53 -7.42
CA LEU A 11 -13.13 -1.86 -7.57
C LEU A 11 -13.75 -1.65 -6.19
N PHE A 12 -13.82 -0.39 -5.75
CA PHE A 12 -14.31 -0.01 -4.42
C PHE A 12 -15.57 0.84 -4.51
N ARG A 13 -16.67 0.35 -3.94
CA ARG A 13 -17.96 1.05 -3.83
C ARG A 13 -18.66 0.72 -2.51
N SER A 14 -19.68 1.51 -2.15
CA SER A 14 -20.36 1.38 -0.85
C SER A 14 -21.24 0.14 -0.71
N ARG A 15 -21.78 -0.39 -1.81
CA ARG A 15 -22.70 -1.55 -1.83
C ARG A 15 -22.31 -2.50 -2.96
N ASP A 16 -22.78 -3.75 -2.86
CA ASP A 16 -22.65 -4.78 -3.90
C ASP A 16 -21.22 -4.93 -4.43
N LEU A 17 -20.26 -5.05 -3.50
CA LEU A 17 -18.85 -5.26 -3.82
C LEU A 17 -18.67 -6.46 -4.75
N GLU A 18 -17.96 -6.28 -5.85
CA GLU A 18 -17.66 -7.33 -6.84
C GLU A 18 -16.49 -8.21 -6.38
N LEU A 19 -16.61 -8.79 -5.17
CA LEU A 19 -15.52 -9.59 -4.58
C LEU A 19 -15.25 -10.83 -5.42
N GLY A 20 -13.96 -11.06 -5.74
CA GLY A 20 -13.52 -12.20 -6.52
C GLY A 20 -13.65 -12.03 -8.04
N ARG A 21 -14.11 -10.88 -8.53
CA ARG A 21 -14.14 -10.56 -9.96
C ARG A 21 -12.74 -10.64 -10.58
N ASP A 22 -11.75 -10.15 -9.85
CA ASP A 22 -10.34 -10.25 -10.20
C ASP A 22 -9.46 -10.41 -8.96
N ALA A 23 -8.14 -10.48 -9.17
CA ALA A 23 -7.18 -10.65 -8.07
C ALA A 23 -7.10 -9.43 -7.13
N ASP A 24 -7.64 -8.28 -7.52
CA ASP A 24 -7.56 -7.00 -6.81
C ASP A 24 -8.81 -6.72 -5.96
N ALA A 25 -9.93 -7.43 -6.21
CA ALA A 25 -11.18 -7.30 -5.48
C ALA A 25 -11.34 -8.44 -4.46
N GLY A 26 -10.91 -8.23 -3.22
CA GLY A 26 -10.87 -9.27 -2.19
C GLY A 26 -11.18 -8.82 -0.77
N GLY A 27 -10.64 -9.55 0.20
CA GLY A 27 -10.88 -9.32 1.63
C GLY A 27 -10.47 -7.94 2.13
N GLN A 28 -9.43 -7.34 1.55
CA GLN A 28 -9.00 -5.97 1.87
C GLN A 28 -10.12 -4.95 1.60
N THR A 29 -10.78 -5.03 0.46
CA THR A 29 -11.90 -4.14 0.07
C THR A 29 -13.02 -4.18 1.09
N LEU A 30 -13.40 -5.39 1.55
CA LEU A 30 -14.41 -5.58 2.57
C LEU A 30 -13.95 -5.02 3.93
N TYR A 31 -12.70 -5.33 4.32
CA TYR A 31 -12.11 -4.81 5.56
C TYR A 31 -12.16 -3.29 5.64
N VAL A 32 -11.72 -2.59 4.58
CA VAL A 32 -11.73 -1.12 4.55
C VAL A 32 -13.15 -0.56 4.65
N LEU A 33 -14.10 -1.16 3.93
CA LEU A 33 -15.50 -0.72 3.96
C LEU A 33 -16.14 -0.89 5.35
N ASP A 34 -15.91 -2.03 5.99
CA ASP A 34 -16.49 -2.33 7.31
C ASP A 34 -15.82 -1.49 8.41
N LEU A 35 -14.50 -1.26 8.33
CA LEU A 35 -13.78 -0.34 9.21
C LEU A 35 -14.34 1.08 9.12
N VAL A 36 -14.49 1.61 7.90
CA VAL A 36 -14.97 2.97 7.65
C VAL A 36 -16.41 3.15 8.14
N ARG A 37 -17.30 2.16 7.90
CA ARG A 37 -18.66 2.17 8.43
C ARG A 37 -18.68 2.21 9.95
N SER A 38 -17.84 1.42 10.58
CA SER A 38 -17.76 1.33 12.04
C SER A 38 -17.16 2.58 12.67
N LEU A 39 -16.19 3.22 12.00
CA LEU A 39 -15.63 4.52 12.40
C LEU A 39 -16.68 5.63 12.32
N ALA A 40 -17.49 5.65 11.25
CA ALA A 40 -18.54 6.66 11.08
C ALA A 40 -19.64 6.62 12.16
N LEU A 41 -19.77 5.51 12.89
CA LEU A 41 -20.73 5.39 14.01
C LEU A 41 -20.20 6.03 15.31
N ARG A 42 -18.96 6.49 15.35
CA ARG A 42 -18.33 7.04 16.56
C ARG A 42 -18.57 8.54 16.67
N PRO A 43 -19.04 9.02 17.83
CA PRO A 43 -19.32 10.45 18.02
C PRO A 43 -18.08 11.36 17.94
N GLU A 44 -16.88 10.83 18.21
CA GLU A 44 -15.63 11.54 18.06
C GLU A 44 -15.16 11.71 16.62
N ILE A 45 -15.78 10.99 15.68
CA ILE A 45 -15.47 11.06 14.23
C ILE A 45 -16.44 12.01 13.55
N GLU A 46 -15.90 13.07 12.97
CA GLU A 46 -16.65 14.05 12.16
C GLU A 46 -16.83 13.56 10.73
N GLN A 47 -15.73 13.05 10.14
CA GLN A 47 -15.69 12.64 8.73
C GLN A 47 -14.64 11.55 8.51
N VAL A 48 -15.01 10.56 7.70
CA VAL A 48 -14.07 9.56 7.16
C VAL A 48 -14.16 9.57 5.64
N ASP A 49 -13.05 9.90 4.99
CA ASP A 49 -12.92 9.88 3.54
C ASP A 49 -12.10 8.67 3.10
N VAL A 50 -12.61 7.90 2.13
CA VAL A 50 -11.84 6.84 1.47
C VAL A 50 -11.47 7.31 0.08
N VAL A 51 -10.19 7.54 -0.15
CA VAL A 51 -9.70 7.92 -1.47
C VAL A 51 -9.40 6.69 -2.30
N THR A 52 -9.94 6.69 -3.51
CA THR A 52 -9.69 5.68 -4.54
C THR A 52 -9.66 6.32 -5.92
N ARG A 53 -9.52 5.50 -6.96
CA ARG A 53 -9.41 5.98 -8.33
C ARG A 53 -10.76 6.22 -8.99
N LEU A 54 -10.90 7.33 -9.72
CA LEU A 54 -12.02 7.59 -10.62
C LEU A 54 -11.84 6.77 -11.91
N ILE A 55 -12.84 5.95 -12.23
CA ILE A 55 -12.75 5.02 -13.36
C ILE A 55 -13.90 5.27 -14.34
N HIS A 56 -13.57 5.53 -15.59
CA HIS A 56 -14.52 5.60 -16.71
C HIS A 56 -14.19 4.47 -17.70
N ASP A 57 -14.77 3.30 -17.48
CA ASP A 57 -14.54 2.11 -18.30
C ASP A 57 -15.89 1.41 -18.56
N ARG A 58 -16.18 1.12 -19.84
CA ARG A 58 -17.43 0.44 -20.24
C ARG A 58 -17.57 -0.98 -19.68
N ARG A 59 -16.50 -1.57 -19.19
CA ARG A 59 -16.44 -2.94 -18.63
C ARG A 59 -16.79 -3.00 -17.15
N VAL A 60 -16.93 -1.86 -16.48
CA VAL A 60 -17.27 -1.77 -15.06
C VAL A 60 -18.53 -0.93 -14.87
N ASP A 61 -19.15 -1.06 -13.70
CA ASP A 61 -20.35 -0.33 -13.34
C ASP A 61 -20.13 1.19 -13.37
N VAL A 62 -21.14 1.95 -13.77
CA VAL A 62 -21.09 3.41 -13.89
C VAL A 62 -20.83 4.12 -12.56
N SER A 63 -21.16 3.48 -11.42
CA SER A 63 -20.91 4.03 -10.07
C SER A 63 -19.43 4.35 -9.83
N TYR A 64 -18.49 3.65 -10.49
CA TYR A 64 -17.07 3.91 -10.37
C TYR A 64 -16.62 5.22 -11.05
N SER A 65 -17.47 5.83 -11.86
CA SER A 65 -17.24 7.15 -12.48
C SER A 65 -17.81 8.33 -11.67
N GLN A 66 -18.45 8.07 -10.54
CA GLN A 66 -18.96 9.11 -9.65
C GLN A 66 -17.83 9.63 -8.77
N PRO A 67 -17.51 10.94 -8.76
CA PRO A 67 -16.41 11.49 -7.96
C PRO A 67 -16.61 11.30 -6.45
N VAL A 68 -17.84 11.37 -5.97
CA VAL A 68 -18.19 11.22 -4.56
C VAL A 68 -19.32 10.21 -4.41
N GLU A 69 -19.16 9.27 -3.47
CA GLU A 69 -20.19 8.28 -3.13
C GLU A 69 -20.31 8.16 -1.61
N THR A 70 -21.51 8.26 -1.07
CA THR A 70 -21.76 8.12 0.37
C THR A 70 -21.72 6.66 0.80
N ILE A 71 -20.95 6.36 1.85
CA ILE A 71 -20.93 5.05 2.51
C ILE A 71 -21.94 5.00 3.65
N ALA A 72 -21.90 6.02 4.52
CA ALA A 72 -22.77 6.22 5.67
C ALA A 72 -22.78 7.73 6.03
N PRO A 73 -23.66 8.20 6.93
CA PRO A 73 -23.51 9.54 7.49
C PRO A 73 -22.10 9.75 8.05
N GLY A 74 -21.41 10.81 7.64
CA GLY A 74 -20.03 11.08 8.03
C GLY A 74 -18.96 10.21 7.33
N ALA A 75 -19.31 9.38 6.35
CA ALA A 75 -18.34 8.58 5.60
C ALA A 75 -18.65 8.56 4.10
N ARG A 76 -17.61 8.79 3.28
CA ARG A 76 -17.75 8.82 1.81
C ARG A 76 -16.51 8.28 1.09
N ILE A 77 -16.72 7.89 -0.15
CA ILE A 77 -15.67 7.57 -1.12
C ILE A 77 -15.39 8.84 -1.93
N LEU A 78 -14.14 9.22 -2.01
CA LEU A 78 -13.64 10.27 -2.90
C LEU A 78 -12.84 9.61 -4.03
N ARG A 79 -13.34 9.71 -5.26
CA ARG A 79 -12.62 9.19 -6.43
C ARG A 79 -11.89 10.32 -7.13
N LEU A 80 -10.57 10.20 -7.16
CA LEU A 80 -9.69 11.17 -7.82
C LEU A 80 -9.24 10.64 -9.18
N PRO A 81 -9.19 11.51 -10.21
CA PRO A 81 -8.71 11.12 -11.52
C PRO A 81 -7.19 11.09 -11.52
N PHE A 82 -6.57 9.95 -11.72
CA PHE A 82 -5.14 9.81 -11.97
C PHE A 82 -4.88 8.67 -12.95
N GLY A 83 -3.90 8.88 -13.83
CA GLY A 83 -3.59 7.97 -14.92
C GLY A 83 -4.74 7.81 -15.94
N PRO A 84 -4.72 6.76 -16.77
CA PRO A 84 -5.74 6.49 -17.78
C PRO A 84 -7.13 6.30 -17.20
N LYS A 85 -8.19 6.75 -17.87
CA LYS A 85 -9.58 6.66 -17.40
C LYS A 85 -10.10 5.21 -17.23
N ARG A 86 -9.54 4.24 -18.00
CA ARG A 86 -9.92 2.82 -17.93
C ARG A 86 -9.50 2.16 -16.62
N TYR A 87 -10.11 1.02 -16.26
CA TYR A 87 -9.66 0.19 -15.15
C TYR A 87 -8.21 -0.30 -15.37
N LEU A 88 -7.40 -0.23 -14.33
CA LEU A 88 -6.01 -0.70 -14.30
C LEU A 88 -5.85 -1.70 -13.16
N ARG A 89 -5.08 -2.76 -13.40
CA ARG A 89 -4.59 -3.66 -12.36
C ARG A 89 -3.59 -2.92 -11.46
N LYS A 90 -3.44 -3.36 -10.21
CA LYS A 90 -2.53 -2.73 -9.23
C LYS A 90 -1.08 -2.61 -9.73
N GLU A 91 -0.59 -3.61 -10.48
CA GLU A 91 0.76 -3.58 -11.05
C GLU A 91 0.96 -2.45 -12.08
N GLN A 92 -0.12 -1.94 -12.66
CA GLN A 92 -0.13 -0.87 -13.65
C GLN A 92 -0.32 0.53 -13.04
N LEU A 93 -0.58 0.63 -11.73
CA LEU A 93 -0.82 1.93 -11.05
C LEU A 93 0.48 2.68 -10.75
N TRP A 94 1.60 2.00 -10.60
CA TRP A 94 2.87 2.57 -10.13
C TRP A 94 3.29 3.87 -10.81
N PRO A 95 3.20 4.03 -12.15
CA PRO A 95 3.61 5.27 -12.82
C PRO A 95 2.72 6.49 -12.51
N HIS A 96 1.54 6.27 -11.93
CA HIS A 96 0.51 7.29 -11.71
C HIS A 96 0.34 7.70 -10.24
N LEU A 97 1.04 7.04 -9.30
CA LEU A 97 0.81 7.24 -7.87
C LEU A 97 1.36 8.59 -7.37
N GLU A 98 2.43 9.12 -7.97
CA GLU A 98 2.94 10.44 -7.60
C GLU A 98 2.01 11.58 -8.05
N GLU A 99 1.31 11.40 -9.18
CA GLU A 99 0.24 12.32 -9.61
C GLU A 99 -0.87 12.39 -8.55
N LEU A 100 -1.31 11.23 -8.04
CA LEU A 100 -2.31 11.18 -6.97
C LEU A 100 -1.79 11.83 -5.67
N ALA A 101 -0.54 11.58 -5.29
CA ALA A 101 0.06 12.20 -4.11
C ALA A 101 0.08 13.73 -4.22
N ASP A 102 0.45 14.26 -5.39
CA ASP A 102 0.45 15.70 -5.66
C ASP A 102 -0.98 16.29 -5.56
N GLN A 103 -2.00 15.62 -6.13
CA GLN A 103 -3.40 16.04 -6.03
C GLN A 103 -3.90 16.04 -4.58
N LEU A 104 -3.57 15.00 -3.81
CA LEU A 104 -3.97 14.90 -2.40
C LEU A 104 -3.33 15.99 -1.54
N VAL A 105 -2.04 16.28 -1.75
CA VAL A 105 -1.36 17.39 -1.04
C VAL A 105 -2.06 18.70 -1.32
N GLN A 106 -2.38 19.00 -2.58
CA GLN A 106 -3.10 20.22 -2.96
C GLN A 106 -4.51 20.28 -2.36
N HIS A 107 -5.23 19.15 -2.35
CA HIS A 107 -6.58 19.06 -1.78
C HIS A 107 -6.55 19.28 -0.26
N LEU A 108 -5.70 18.55 0.46
CA LEU A 108 -5.63 18.59 1.92
C LEU A 108 -5.04 19.90 2.47
N ALA A 109 -4.26 20.62 1.66
CA ALA A 109 -3.74 21.95 2.01
C ALA A 109 -4.80 23.06 1.93
N GLN A 110 -5.96 22.82 1.30
CA GLN A 110 -7.04 23.78 1.23
C GLN A 110 -7.70 23.99 2.61
N PRO A 111 -8.16 25.22 2.92
CA PRO A 111 -8.87 25.48 4.16
C PRO A 111 -10.06 24.51 4.37
N GLY A 112 -10.15 23.91 5.54
CA GLY A 112 -11.23 23.00 5.90
C GLY A 112 -11.11 21.58 5.35
N GLN A 113 -10.10 21.24 4.52
CA GLN A 113 -9.91 19.90 3.96
C GLN A 113 -8.87 19.06 4.73
N GLY A 114 -8.15 19.63 5.69
CA GLY A 114 -7.15 18.90 6.44
C GLY A 114 -7.73 17.73 7.27
N VAL A 115 -6.93 16.69 7.48
CA VAL A 115 -7.26 15.49 8.25
C VAL A 115 -6.34 15.30 9.45
N ASP A 116 -6.78 14.55 10.45
CA ASP A 116 -5.99 14.30 11.68
C ASP A 116 -4.92 13.22 11.44
N TRP A 117 -5.20 12.20 10.59
CA TRP A 117 -4.23 11.19 10.13
C TRP A 117 -4.67 10.52 8.83
N ILE A 118 -3.70 9.84 8.22
CA ILE A 118 -3.87 9.06 7.00
C ILE A 118 -3.68 7.59 7.34
N HIS A 119 -4.62 6.71 6.91
CA HIS A 119 -4.44 5.27 6.98
C HIS A 119 -4.31 4.69 5.56
N ALA A 120 -3.17 4.16 5.24
CA ALA A 120 -2.86 3.59 3.93
C ALA A 120 -2.97 2.06 3.94
N HIS A 121 -3.75 1.53 3.02
CA HIS A 121 -4.03 0.10 2.88
C HIS A 121 -3.33 -0.49 1.66
N TYR A 122 -2.33 -1.34 1.88
CA TYR A 122 -1.49 -1.96 0.87
C TYR A 122 -0.34 -1.05 0.34
N ALA A 123 0.56 -1.64 -0.47
CA ALA A 123 1.80 -1.02 -0.92
C ALA A 123 1.61 0.26 -1.74
N ASP A 124 0.67 0.28 -2.69
CA ASP A 124 0.38 1.43 -3.54
C ASP A 124 -0.15 2.62 -2.73
N ALA A 125 -1.11 2.36 -1.83
CA ALA A 125 -1.61 3.35 -0.90
C ALA A 125 -0.54 3.76 0.13
N GLY A 126 0.29 2.82 0.59
CA GLY A 126 1.42 3.07 1.47
C GLY A 126 2.41 4.06 0.87
N PHE A 127 2.73 3.90 -0.41
CA PHE A 127 3.59 4.82 -1.16
C PHE A 127 3.01 6.24 -1.21
N VAL A 128 1.75 6.37 -1.62
CA VAL A 128 1.06 7.67 -1.67
C VAL A 128 0.93 8.28 -0.28
N GLY A 129 0.51 7.49 0.70
CA GLY A 129 0.38 7.91 2.11
C GLY A 129 1.70 8.43 2.67
N ALA A 130 2.82 7.77 2.38
CA ALA A 130 4.15 8.21 2.81
C ALA A 130 4.52 9.59 2.23
N LEU A 131 4.28 9.79 0.92
CA LEU A 131 4.55 11.08 0.27
C LEU A 131 3.67 12.21 0.85
N VAL A 132 2.37 11.97 1.03
CA VAL A 132 1.43 12.97 1.55
C VAL A 132 1.72 13.28 3.02
N SER A 133 1.94 12.26 3.85
CA SER A 133 2.34 12.41 5.26
C SER A 133 3.61 13.23 5.38
N GLN A 134 4.61 12.90 4.59
CA GLN A 134 5.89 13.58 4.54
C GLN A 134 5.74 15.06 4.18
N ARG A 135 4.92 15.39 3.16
CA ARG A 135 4.76 16.75 2.64
C ARG A 135 3.91 17.65 3.53
N LEU A 136 2.94 17.09 4.26
CA LEU A 136 2.01 17.84 5.09
C LEU A 136 2.22 17.68 6.59
N GLY A 137 3.13 16.80 7.03
CA GLY A 137 3.35 16.50 8.44
C GLY A 137 2.16 15.78 9.11
N ILE A 138 1.29 15.13 8.34
CA ILE A 138 0.14 14.39 8.84
C ILE A 138 0.59 12.98 9.25
N PRO A 139 0.23 12.47 10.45
CA PRO A 139 0.59 11.13 10.87
C PRO A 139 0.10 10.05 9.90
N LEU A 140 0.96 9.04 9.66
CA LEU A 140 0.67 7.91 8.78
C LEU A 140 0.50 6.62 9.55
N VAL A 141 -0.61 5.94 9.29
CA VAL A 141 -0.86 4.56 9.68
C VAL A 141 -0.75 3.67 8.45
N PHE A 142 -0.10 2.53 8.57
CA PHE A 142 0.09 1.60 7.46
C PHE A 142 -0.40 0.19 7.79
N THR A 143 -1.19 -0.39 6.88
CA THR A 143 -1.58 -1.81 6.91
C THR A 143 -1.28 -2.45 5.56
N GLY A 144 -0.37 -3.43 5.52
CA GLY A 144 0.09 -4.06 4.28
C GLY A 144 -0.91 -5.04 3.66
N HIS A 145 -1.82 -5.65 4.44
CA HIS A 145 -2.79 -6.70 4.06
C HIS A 145 -2.18 -7.95 3.41
N SER A 146 -1.13 -7.77 2.66
CA SER A 146 -0.30 -8.77 2.01
C SER A 146 1.04 -8.12 1.73
N LEU A 147 2.14 -8.80 1.94
CA LEU A 147 3.47 -8.23 1.87
C LEU A 147 4.27 -8.77 0.68
N GLY A 148 5.00 -7.89 -0.01
CA GLY A 148 5.77 -8.19 -1.22
C GLY A 148 6.88 -9.19 -0.98
N ARG A 149 7.66 -9.04 0.10
CA ARG A 149 8.74 -9.96 0.45
C ARG A 149 8.24 -11.38 0.71
N GLU A 150 7.10 -11.52 1.39
CA GLU A 150 6.49 -12.82 1.64
C GLU A 150 5.91 -13.42 0.36
N LYS A 151 5.26 -12.62 -0.49
CA LYS A 151 4.79 -13.05 -1.81
C LYS A 151 5.95 -13.52 -2.68
N GLN A 152 7.05 -12.78 -2.75
CA GLN A 152 8.25 -13.13 -3.52
C GLN A 152 8.84 -14.46 -3.02
N ARG A 153 9.00 -14.62 -1.71
CA ARG A 153 9.52 -15.84 -1.09
C ARG A 153 8.69 -17.07 -1.48
N ARG A 154 7.35 -16.96 -1.38
CA ARG A 154 6.43 -18.06 -1.73
C ARG A 154 6.47 -18.42 -3.21
N LEU A 155 6.55 -17.43 -4.10
CA LEU A 155 6.64 -17.67 -5.54
C LEU A 155 7.96 -18.35 -5.92
N LEU A 156 9.08 -17.92 -5.34
CA LEU A 156 10.40 -18.55 -5.54
C LEU A 156 10.44 -19.97 -4.97
N ALA A 157 9.90 -20.19 -3.77
CA ALA A 157 9.79 -21.53 -3.17
C ALA A 157 8.91 -22.47 -3.99
N GLY A 158 7.94 -21.94 -4.74
CA GLY A 158 7.11 -22.68 -5.69
C GLY A 158 7.77 -22.94 -7.05
N GLY A 159 9.06 -22.65 -7.23
CA GLY A 159 9.80 -22.86 -8.48
C GLY A 159 9.64 -21.73 -9.50
N GLY A 160 9.10 -20.56 -9.12
CA GLY A 160 8.97 -19.42 -10.02
C GLY A 160 10.31 -18.78 -10.37
N ASP A 161 10.47 -18.36 -11.61
CA ASP A 161 11.64 -17.59 -12.07
C ASP A 161 11.57 -16.12 -11.60
N ARG A 162 12.71 -15.54 -11.19
CA ARG A 162 12.79 -14.15 -10.67
C ARG A 162 12.35 -13.12 -11.71
N GLN A 163 12.74 -13.27 -12.95
CA GLN A 163 12.43 -12.32 -14.01
C GLN A 163 10.93 -12.34 -14.36
N GLN A 164 10.35 -13.54 -14.42
CA GLN A 164 8.91 -13.71 -14.63
C GLN A 164 8.09 -13.13 -13.46
N ILE A 165 8.55 -13.32 -12.22
CA ILE A 165 7.92 -12.74 -11.03
C ILE A 165 7.97 -11.21 -11.10
N GLU A 166 9.10 -10.61 -11.50
CA GLU A 166 9.23 -9.17 -11.66
C GLU A 166 8.30 -8.61 -12.73
N GLN A 167 8.27 -9.24 -13.91
CA GLN A 167 7.39 -8.83 -15.02
C GLN A 167 5.90 -8.94 -14.67
N ALA A 168 5.52 -10.01 -13.95
CA ALA A 168 4.12 -10.25 -13.63
C ALA A 168 3.59 -9.38 -12.48
N TYR A 169 4.44 -9.01 -11.51
CA TYR A 169 4.01 -8.42 -10.24
C TYR A 169 4.68 -7.11 -9.89
N ALA A 170 5.66 -6.62 -10.66
CA ALA A 170 6.49 -5.47 -10.32
C ALA A 170 6.98 -5.55 -8.85
N ILE A 171 7.46 -6.74 -8.45
CA ILE A 171 7.62 -7.10 -7.04
C ILE A 171 8.70 -6.26 -6.36
N SER A 172 9.74 -5.88 -7.07
CA SER A 172 10.82 -5.01 -6.56
C SER A 172 10.28 -3.62 -6.25
N ARG A 173 9.47 -3.04 -7.13
CA ARG A 173 8.84 -1.73 -6.93
C ARG A 173 7.86 -1.76 -5.76
N ARG A 174 7.10 -2.85 -5.63
CA ARG A 174 6.20 -3.06 -4.51
C ARG A 174 6.95 -3.11 -3.18
N ILE A 175 8.03 -3.89 -3.08
CA ILE A 175 8.86 -4.00 -1.87
C ILE A 175 9.47 -2.65 -1.50
N GLU A 176 9.97 -1.90 -2.48
CA GLU A 176 10.49 -0.55 -2.27
C GLU A 176 9.42 0.40 -1.69
N ALA A 177 8.21 0.37 -2.22
CA ALA A 177 7.08 1.16 -1.71
C ALA A 177 6.70 0.78 -0.28
N GLU A 178 6.72 -0.51 0.06
CA GLU A 178 6.48 -1.00 1.42
C GLU A 178 7.59 -0.54 2.38
N GLU A 179 8.87 -0.56 1.97
CA GLU A 179 9.98 0.01 2.76
C GLU A 179 9.78 1.52 3.01
N GLN A 180 9.36 2.28 1.99
CA GLN A 180 9.09 3.71 2.14
C GLN A 180 7.91 3.97 3.09
N ALA A 181 6.83 3.20 2.95
CA ALA A 181 5.67 3.30 3.83
C ALA A 181 6.05 3.00 5.30
N LEU A 182 6.83 1.93 5.53
CA LEU A 182 7.30 1.53 6.86
C LEU A 182 8.27 2.55 7.48
N ALA A 183 9.14 3.16 6.68
CA ALA A 183 10.04 4.22 7.13
C ALA A 183 9.26 5.45 7.62
N GLN A 184 8.17 5.81 6.95
CA GLN A 184 7.36 6.99 7.23
C GLN A 184 6.27 6.75 8.26
N ALA A 185 5.79 5.50 8.43
CA ALA A 185 4.67 5.19 9.32
C ALA A 185 4.98 5.55 10.78
N ASP A 186 4.04 6.26 11.40
CA ASP A 186 4.00 6.47 12.85
C ASP A 186 3.46 5.23 13.57
N LEU A 187 2.57 4.48 12.91
CA LEU A 187 1.99 3.23 13.39
C LEU A 187 1.79 2.23 12.24
N VAL A 188 2.11 0.97 12.51
CA VAL A 188 1.83 -0.16 11.61
C VAL A 188 0.78 -1.04 12.27
N ILE A 189 -0.35 -1.26 11.59
CA ILE A 189 -1.39 -2.16 12.05
C ILE A 189 -1.24 -3.51 11.36
N THR A 190 -1.17 -4.58 12.15
CA THR A 190 -1.11 -5.96 11.69
C THR A 190 -2.33 -6.74 12.18
N SER A 191 -2.72 -7.78 11.45
CA SER A 191 -3.86 -8.62 11.85
C SER A 191 -3.49 -9.66 12.90
N THR A 192 -2.21 -10.11 12.90
CA THR A 192 -1.70 -11.17 13.78
C THR A 192 -0.28 -10.89 14.25
N ARG A 193 0.13 -11.55 15.35
CA ARG A 193 1.52 -11.51 15.83
C ARG A 193 2.48 -12.12 14.81
N GLN A 194 2.10 -13.23 14.19
CA GLN A 194 2.92 -13.87 13.16
C GLN A 194 3.19 -12.92 11.97
N GLU A 195 2.21 -12.11 11.57
CA GLU A 195 2.40 -11.10 10.53
C GLU A 195 3.47 -10.09 10.96
N ALA A 196 3.36 -9.53 12.16
CA ALA A 196 4.33 -8.57 12.70
C ALA A 196 5.72 -9.19 12.86
N ASP A 197 5.82 -10.34 13.52
CA ASP A 197 7.09 -10.91 13.96
C ASP A 197 7.85 -11.67 12.86
N HIS A 198 7.15 -12.20 11.83
CA HIS A 198 7.77 -13.02 10.77
C HIS A 198 7.68 -12.45 9.37
N GLN A 199 6.67 -11.63 9.06
CA GLN A 199 6.52 -11.07 7.72
C GLN A 199 7.08 -9.64 7.64
N TYR A 200 6.64 -8.74 8.52
CA TYR A 200 7.14 -7.36 8.56
C TYR A 200 8.60 -7.29 9.01
N SER A 201 9.05 -8.14 9.90
CA SER A 201 10.46 -8.21 10.36
C SER A 201 11.49 -8.45 9.23
N ARG A 202 11.03 -8.86 8.04
CA ARG A 202 11.87 -9.01 6.84
C ARG A 202 12.22 -7.68 6.16
N TYR A 203 11.54 -6.59 6.55
CA TYR A 203 11.76 -5.25 5.97
C TYR A 203 12.80 -4.49 6.77
N GLY A 204 13.73 -3.83 6.07
CA GLY A 204 14.81 -3.07 6.71
C GLY A 204 14.35 -1.82 7.45
N GLN A 205 13.19 -1.27 7.05
CA GLN A 205 12.61 -0.07 7.67
C GLN A 205 11.51 -0.40 8.71
N PHE A 206 11.24 -1.67 8.94
CA PHE A 206 10.26 -2.05 9.96
C PHE A 206 10.82 -1.86 11.36
N ARG A 207 10.03 -1.22 12.23
CA ARG A 207 10.31 -1.03 13.65
C ARG A 207 9.22 -1.70 14.46
N ARG A 208 9.57 -2.72 15.24
CA ARG A 208 8.60 -3.55 16.01
C ARG A 208 7.83 -2.71 17.02
N GLU A 209 8.45 -1.70 17.62
CA GLU A 209 7.85 -0.76 18.58
C GLU A 209 6.73 0.11 17.98
N LYS A 210 6.69 0.26 16.67
CA LYS A 210 5.62 0.96 15.95
C LYS A 210 4.51 0.04 15.46
N ALA A 211 4.60 -1.28 15.72
CA ALA A 211 3.64 -2.24 15.21
C ALA A 211 2.69 -2.75 16.30
N GLU A 212 1.40 -2.64 16.01
CA GLU A 212 0.33 -3.09 16.88
C GLU A 212 -0.56 -4.14 16.21
N VAL A 213 -0.95 -5.14 16.98
CA VAL A 213 -1.85 -6.19 16.49
C VAL A 213 -3.30 -5.78 16.78
N VAL A 214 -4.01 -5.40 15.73
CA VAL A 214 -5.44 -5.04 15.77
C VAL A 214 -6.18 -5.97 14.81
N PRO A 215 -6.74 -7.09 15.32
CA PRO A 215 -7.43 -8.07 14.49
C PRO A 215 -8.63 -7.48 13.79
N PRO A 216 -8.95 -7.86 12.54
CA PRO A 216 -10.19 -7.46 11.86
C PRO A 216 -11.43 -7.82 12.68
N GLY A 217 -12.48 -7.01 12.57
CA GLY A 217 -13.76 -7.26 13.21
C GLY A 217 -14.64 -8.24 12.45
N VAL A 218 -15.53 -8.90 13.18
CA VAL A 218 -16.65 -9.69 12.65
C VAL A 218 -17.95 -8.87 12.77
N ASP A 219 -18.78 -8.94 11.75
CA ASP A 219 -20.11 -8.32 11.75
C ASP A 219 -21.09 -9.14 12.60
N ALA A 220 -21.29 -8.73 13.85
CA ALA A 220 -22.21 -9.38 14.80
C ALA A 220 -23.69 -9.30 14.41
N SER A 221 -24.06 -8.44 13.46
CA SER A 221 -25.42 -8.40 12.93
C SER A 221 -25.71 -9.58 12.00
N ARG A 222 -24.67 -10.11 11.36
CA ARG A 222 -24.75 -11.24 10.44
C ARG A 222 -24.34 -12.55 11.09
N PHE A 223 -23.28 -12.55 11.90
CA PHE A 223 -22.71 -13.72 12.56
C PHE A 223 -23.03 -13.65 14.05
N HIS A 224 -24.02 -14.41 14.48
CA HIS A 224 -24.52 -14.49 15.85
C HIS A 224 -25.11 -15.88 16.11
N PRO A 225 -25.25 -16.32 17.35
CA PRO A 225 -25.93 -17.57 17.69
C PRO A 225 -27.37 -17.58 17.18
N LEU A 226 -27.94 -18.77 17.03
CA LEU A 226 -29.31 -18.96 16.56
C LEU A 226 -30.31 -18.16 17.43
N ARG A 227 -31.14 -17.32 16.81
CA ARG A 227 -32.18 -16.51 17.47
C ARG A 227 -33.58 -17.08 17.27
N SER A 228 -33.76 -17.85 16.20
CA SER A 228 -35.07 -18.49 15.89
C SER A 228 -34.83 -19.88 15.31
N PRO A 229 -35.63 -20.90 15.70
CA PRO A 229 -35.57 -22.27 15.15
C PRO A 229 -35.69 -22.34 13.62
N THR A 230 -36.30 -21.34 12.99
CA THR A 230 -36.51 -21.29 11.54
C THR A 230 -35.27 -20.79 10.77
N GLU A 231 -34.28 -20.23 11.47
CA GLU A 231 -33.04 -19.80 10.83
C GLU A 231 -32.21 -21.03 10.37
N GLY A 232 -32.10 -21.23 9.06
CA GLY A 232 -31.33 -22.33 8.46
C GLY A 232 -32.19 -23.54 8.01
N ALA A 233 -33.51 -23.48 8.14
CA ALA A 233 -34.42 -24.56 7.66
C ALA A 233 -34.26 -24.83 6.14
N ASP A 234 -33.89 -23.83 5.34
CA ASP A 234 -33.58 -23.97 3.91
C ASP A 234 -32.33 -24.82 3.65
N LEU A 235 -31.43 -24.93 4.62
CA LEU A 235 -30.22 -25.73 4.48
C LEU A 235 -30.49 -27.23 4.58
N ASP A 236 -31.52 -27.66 5.30
CA ASP A 236 -31.92 -29.07 5.33
C ASP A 236 -32.34 -29.55 3.93
N GLN A 237 -33.06 -28.73 3.17
CA GLN A 237 -33.40 -29.06 1.78
C GLN A 237 -32.16 -29.15 0.87
N LEU A 238 -31.15 -28.32 1.13
CA LEU A 238 -29.91 -28.31 0.36
C LEU A 238 -29.00 -29.50 0.70
N LEU A 239 -28.89 -29.91 1.96
CA LEU A 239 -27.90 -30.84 2.47
C LEU A 239 -28.42 -32.27 2.64
N ASN A 240 -29.69 -32.46 3.02
CA ASN A 240 -30.29 -33.77 3.27
C ASN A 240 -30.20 -34.73 2.06
N PRO A 241 -30.30 -34.28 0.79
CA PRO A 241 -30.14 -35.21 -0.34
C PRO A 241 -28.79 -35.93 -0.41
N PHE A 242 -27.75 -35.40 0.27
CA PHE A 242 -26.41 -36.00 0.32
C PHE A 242 -26.26 -36.99 1.51
N LEU A 243 -27.16 -36.96 2.49
CA LEU A 243 -26.92 -37.58 3.80
C LEU A 243 -27.95 -38.67 4.10
N ARG A 244 -27.50 -39.88 4.44
CA ARG A 244 -28.37 -40.99 4.89
C ARG A 244 -28.95 -40.75 6.28
N ASN A 245 -28.18 -40.08 7.14
CA ASN A 245 -28.58 -39.72 8.50
C ASN A 245 -28.30 -38.26 8.78
N PRO A 246 -29.18 -37.32 8.34
CA PRO A 246 -28.98 -35.89 8.47
C PRO A 246 -28.88 -35.39 9.93
N GLY A 247 -29.34 -36.18 10.92
CA GLY A 247 -29.30 -35.79 12.33
C GLY A 247 -27.93 -35.87 12.99
N LYS A 248 -26.92 -36.46 12.35
CA LYS A 248 -25.56 -36.48 12.91
C LYS A 248 -24.93 -35.12 12.97
N PRO A 249 -24.17 -34.79 14.06
CA PRO A 249 -23.39 -33.54 14.12
C PRO A 249 -22.48 -33.36 12.91
N PRO A 250 -22.45 -32.18 12.27
CA PRO A 250 -21.62 -31.98 11.10
C PRO A 250 -20.19 -31.55 11.45
N LEU A 251 -19.22 -32.03 10.69
CA LEU A 251 -17.90 -31.44 10.53
C LEU A 251 -18.02 -30.50 9.31
N LEU A 252 -18.05 -29.20 9.56
CA LEU A 252 -18.28 -28.17 8.54
C LEU A 252 -16.97 -27.53 8.10
N ALA A 253 -16.68 -27.56 6.80
CA ALA A 253 -15.60 -26.79 6.20
C ALA A 253 -16.15 -25.82 5.13
N ILE A 254 -15.84 -24.54 5.26
CA ILE A 254 -16.22 -23.49 4.31
C ILE A 254 -14.94 -22.85 3.77
N SER A 255 -14.65 -23.01 2.48
CA SER A 255 -13.47 -22.43 1.85
C SER A 255 -13.57 -22.46 0.33
N ARG A 256 -12.59 -21.85 -0.36
CA ARG A 256 -12.37 -22.10 -1.79
C ARG A 256 -11.70 -23.47 -1.98
N ALA A 257 -12.04 -24.17 -3.05
CA ALA A 257 -11.41 -25.45 -3.44
C ALA A 257 -9.99 -25.20 -4.00
N VAL A 258 -9.04 -24.83 -3.16
CA VAL A 258 -7.65 -24.56 -3.56
C VAL A 258 -6.68 -25.38 -2.69
N ARG A 259 -5.56 -25.79 -3.26
CA ARG A 259 -4.59 -26.70 -2.63
C ARG A 259 -4.19 -26.29 -1.20
N ARG A 260 -3.98 -24.98 -0.98
CA ARG A 260 -3.59 -24.46 0.35
C ARG A 260 -4.67 -24.66 1.44
N LYS A 261 -5.94 -24.85 1.06
CA LYS A 261 -7.04 -25.11 2.01
C LYS A 261 -7.12 -26.58 2.43
N ASN A 262 -6.34 -27.46 1.82
CA ASN A 262 -6.07 -28.83 2.25
C ASN A 262 -7.30 -29.70 2.53
N ILE A 263 -8.40 -29.45 1.81
CA ILE A 263 -9.67 -30.17 1.98
C ILE A 263 -9.52 -31.69 1.79
N PRO A 264 -8.71 -32.20 0.83
CA PRO A 264 -8.49 -33.63 0.70
C PRO A 264 -7.98 -34.31 1.98
N ALA A 265 -7.10 -33.65 2.76
CA ALA A 265 -6.63 -34.23 4.05
C ALA A 265 -7.76 -34.37 5.08
N LEU A 266 -8.72 -33.44 5.09
CA LEU A 266 -9.92 -33.57 5.95
C LEU A 266 -10.79 -34.75 5.52
N VAL A 267 -11.02 -34.93 4.20
CA VAL A 267 -11.81 -36.07 3.67
C VAL A 267 -11.11 -37.38 3.96
N GLU A 268 -9.78 -37.45 3.83
CA GLU A 268 -8.98 -38.61 4.15
C GLU A 268 -9.05 -38.95 5.66
N ALA A 269 -8.87 -37.96 6.56
CA ALA A 269 -8.99 -38.19 8.02
C ALA A 269 -10.38 -38.67 8.42
N PHE A 270 -11.44 -38.10 7.82
CA PHE A 270 -12.81 -38.55 8.03
C PHE A 270 -13.04 -39.97 7.51
N GLY A 271 -12.53 -40.29 6.31
CA GLY A 271 -12.67 -41.57 5.65
C GLY A 271 -11.99 -42.73 6.40
N ARG A 272 -10.81 -42.48 6.96
CA ARG A 272 -10.07 -43.50 7.76
C ARG A 272 -10.71 -43.81 9.09
N SER A 273 -11.40 -42.86 9.73
CA SER A 273 -11.96 -43.04 11.06
C SER A 273 -13.36 -43.65 11.04
N THR A 274 -13.51 -44.86 11.55
CA THR A 274 -14.82 -45.44 11.79
C THR A 274 -15.61 -44.67 12.86
N VAL A 275 -14.92 -44.10 13.86
CA VAL A 275 -15.52 -43.29 14.91
C VAL A 275 -16.17 -42.02 14.33
N LEU A 276 -15.43 -41.28 13.49
CA LEU A 276 -15.96 -40.08 12.87
C LEU A 276 -17.14 -40.38 11.92
N ARG A 277 -17.02 -41.40 11.07
CA ARG A 277 -18.12 -41.82 10.17
C ARG A 277 -19.38 -42.26 10.90
N ASN A 278 -19.24 -42.87 12.04
CA ASN A 278 -20.38 -43.32 12.85
C ASN A 278 -21.08 -42.15 13.57
N ARG A 279 -20.33 -41.13 13.99
CA ARG A 279 -20.82 -40.03 14.82
C ARG A 279 -21.16 -38.78 14.04
N HIS A 280 -20.49 -38.49 12.94
CA HIS A 280 -20.56 -37.23 12.23
C HIS A 280 -20.95 -37.37 10.76
N ASN A 281 -21.43 -36.29 10.17
CA ASN A 281 -21.43 -36.06 8.73
C ASN A 281 -20.35 -35.06 8.37
N LEU A 282 -19.80 -35.14 7.15
CA LEU A 282 -18.88 -34.15 6.62
C LEU A 282 -19.60 -33.21 5.67
N VAL A 283 -19.51 -31.89 5.89
CA VAL A 283 -20.16 -30.87 5.05
C VAL A 283 -19.11 -29.93 4.46
N LEU A 284 -18.98 -29.96 3.16
CA LEU A 284 -17.95 -29.24 2.40
C LEU A 284 -18.60 -28.15 1.53
N VAL A 285 -18.48 -26.88 1.95
CA VAL A 285 -18.96 -25.71 1.20
C VAL A 285 -17.77 -25.09 0.47
N LEU A 286 -17.53 -25.52 -0.79
CA LEU A 286 -16.28 -25.27 -1.52
C LEU A 286 -16.42 -24.26 -2.67
N GLY A 287 -17.34 -23.30 -2.53
CA GLY A 287 -17.67 -22.34 -3.58
C GLY A 287 -18.79 -22.84 -4.50
N CYS A 288 -19.18 -22.02 -5.47
CA CYS A 288 -20.22 -22.32 -6.44
C CYS A 288 -19.64 -22.92 -7.71
N ARG A 289 -20.29 -23.91 -8.28
CA ARG A 289 -19.94 -24.54 -9.55
C ARG A 289 -21.17 -25.14 -10.24
N ASP A 290 -21.17 -25.12 -11.54
CA ASP A 290 -22.14 -25.90 -12.33
C ASP A 290 -21.51 -27.23 -12.77
N ASP A 291 -20.35 -27.16 -13.37
CA ASP A 291 -19.56 -28.30 -13.80
C ASP A 291 -18.10 -28.15 -13.32
N PRO A 292 -17.53 -29.13 -12.58
CA PRO A 292 -16.13 -29.07 -12.15
C PRO A 292 -15.13 -28.91 -13.30
N ARG A 293 -15.45 -29.36 -14.51
CA ARG A 293 -14.58 -29.26 -15.69
C ARG A 293 -14.39 -27.82 -16.16
N GLN A 294 -15.30 -26.92 -15.82
CA GLN A 294 -15.24 -25.49 -16.16
C GLN A 294 -14.43 -24.67 -15.16
N LEU A 295 -14.04 -25.24 -14.04
CA LEU A 295 -13.21 -24.61 -13.03
C LEU A 295 -11.76 -24.50 -13.50
N ASP A 296 -10.99 -23.58 -12.89
CA ASP A 296 -9.55 -23.53 -13.10
C ASP A 296 -8.88 -24.86 -12.69
N LYS A 297 -7.67 -25.09 -13.22
CA LYS A 297 -6.95 -26.35 -13.00
C LYS A 297 -6.81 -26.71 -11.51
N GLN A 298 -6.45 -25.72 -10.66
CA GLN A 298 -6.22 -25.95 -9.25
C GLN A 298 -7.50 -26.38 -8.52
N GLN A 299 -8.62 -25.71 -8.80
CA GLN A 299 -9.92 -26.04 -8.22
C GLN A 299 -10.40 -27.42 -8.68
N ARG A 300 -10.26 -27.71 -9.98
CA ARG A 300 -10.63 -29.00 -10.56
C ARG A 300 -9.85 -30.14 -9.93
N ASP A 301 -8.53 -29.98 -9.75
CA ASP A 301 -7.67 -31.02 -9.13
C ASP A 301 -8.09 -31.31 -7.69
N VAL A 302 -8.50 -30.28 -6.92
CA VAL A 302 -9.01 -30.46 -5.55
C VAL A 302 -10.34 -31.20 -5.55
N PHE A 303 -11.28 -30.85 -6.42
CA PHE A 303 -12.56 -31.57 -6.52
C PHE A 303 -12.35 -33.03 -6.93
N GLN A 304 -11.46 -33.31 -7.89
CA GLN A 304 -11.15 -34.67 -8.29
C GLN A 304 -10.64 -35.49 -7.13
N GLN A 305 -9.69 -34.97 -6.35
CA GLN A 305 -9.18 -35.65 -5.15
C GLN A 305 -10.29 -35.91 -4.10
N VAL A 306 -11.20 -34.96 -3.92
CA VAL A 306 -12.34 -35.15 -3.00
C VAL A 306 -13.23 -36.27 -3.49
N PHE A 307 -13.55 -36.34 -4.79
CA PHE A 307 -14.40 -37.41 -5.35
C PHE A 307 -13.73 -38.77 -5.25
N ASP A 308 -12.43 -38.84 -5.58
CA ASP A 308 -11.64 -40.08 -5.48
C ASP A 308 -11.59 -40.60 -4.02
N LEU A 309 -11.50 -39.70 -3.04
CA LEU A 309 -11.51 -40.05 -1.61
C LEU A 309 -12.90 -40.50 -1.12
N VAL A 310 -13.96 -39.85 -1.59
CA VAL A 310 -15.34 -40.26 -1.29
C VAL A 310 -15.60 -41.67 -1.79
N ASP A 311 -15.15 -42.00 -2.99
CA ASP A 311 -15.26 -43.33 -3.57
C ASP A 311 -14.40 -44.35 -2.83
N ARG A 312 -13.10 -44.08 -2.66
CA ARG A 312 -12.13 -44.94 -1.99
C ARG A 312 -12.58 -45.41 -0.59
N HIS A 313 -13.13 -44.46 0.18
CA HIS A 313 -13.57 -44.73 1.56
C HIS A 313 -15.07 -45.08 1.69
N ASN A 314 -15.77 -45.23 0.56
CA ASN A 314 -17.22 -45.50 0.51
C ASN A 314 -18.04 -44.51 1.38
N LEU A 315 -17.80 -43.21 1.21
CA LEU A 315 -18.41 -42.13 2.03
C LEU A 315 -19.79 -41.67 1.50
N TYR A 316 -20.41 -42.43 0.62
CA TYR A 316 -21.73 -42.11 0.08
C TYR A 316 -22.79 -42.03 1.17
N GLY A 317 -23.52 -40.91 1.18
CA GLY A 317 -24.51 -40.62 2.20
C GLY A 317 -23.95 -40.13 3.53
N SER A 318 -22.64 -39.82 3.60
CA SER A 318 -21.98 -39.25 4.79
C SER A 318 -21.28 -37.93 4.51
N VAL A 319 -21.16 -37.51 3.23
CA VAL A 319 -20.49 -36.27 2.79
C VAL A 319 -21.42 -35.44 1.95
N ALA A 320 -21.71 -34.24 2.38
CA ALA A 320 -22.46 -33.23 1.61
C ALA A 320 -21.51 -32.20 0.99
N TYR A 321 -21.63 -32.00 -0.33
CA TYR A 321 -20.83 -31.03 -1.09
C TYR A 321 -21.69 -30.28 -2.12
N PRO A 322 -22.58 -29.37 -1.67
CA PRO A 322 -23.56 -28.71 -2.53
C PRO A 322 -22.84 -27.93 -3.65
N LYS A 323 -23.48 -27.88 -4.83
CA LYS A 323 -22.95 -27.19 -6.01
C LYS A 323 -23.05 -25.67 -5.89
N GLN A 324 -24.10 -25.20 -5.27
CA GLN A 324 -24.45 -23.79 -5.20
C GLN A 324 -24.79 -23.42 -3.76
N HIS A 325 -24.40 -22.20 -3.36
CA HIS A 325 -24.86 -21.53 -2.15
C HIS A 325 -24.81 -20.02 -2.33
N ARG A 326 -25.64 -19.29 -1.64
CA ARG A 326 -25.61 -17.82 -1.63
C ARG A 326 -24.69 -17.34 -0.53
N ARG A 327 -23.99 -16.24 -0.76
CA ARG A 327 -23.15 -15.60 0.27
C ARG A 327 -23.94 -15.27 1.54
N SER A 328 -25.22 -14.89 1.41
CA SER A 328 -26.12 -14.63 2.53
C SER A 328 -26.43 -15.86 3.36
N GLN A 329 -26.24 -17.08 2.84
CA GLN A 329 -26.43 -18.34 3.54
C GLN A 329 -25.23 -18.76 4.40
N VAL A 330 -24.06 -18.13 4.22
CA VAL A 330 -22.85 -18.53 4.99
C VAL A 330 -23.06 -18.48 6.52
N PRO A 331 -23.65 -17.40 7.10
CA PRO A 331 -23.97 -17.41 8.52
C PRO A 331 -24.95 -18.53 8.93
N SER A 332 -25.89 -18.89 8.05
CA SER A 332 -26.83 -19.99 8.31
C SER A 332 -26.13 -21.35 8.38
N PHE A 333 -25.09 -21.61 7.57
CA PHE A 333 -24.31 -22.84 7.68
C PHE A 333 -23.64 -22.99 9.06
N TYR A 334 -23.06 -21.91 9.60
CA TYR A 334 -22.46 -21.95 10.92
C TYR A 334 -23.51 -22.19 12.01
N ARG A 335 -24.66 -21.50 12.00
CA ARG A 335 -25.76 -21.70 12.94
C ARG A 335 -26.38 -23.08 12.83
N TRP A 336 -26.60 -23.58 11.62
CA TRP A 336 -27.11 -24.92 11.35
C TRP A 336 -26.20 -26.00 11.94
N ALA A 337 -24.88 -25.81 11.79
CA ALA A 337 -23.89 -26.72 12.36
C ALA A 337 -23.84 -26.63 13.90
N ALA A 338 -23.88 -25.40 14.44
CA ALA A 338 -23.88 -25.19 15.90
C ALA A 338 -25.14 -25.80 16.57
N GLN A 339 -26.32 -25.64 15.96
CA GLN A 339 -27.58 -26.27 16.45
C GLN A 339 -27.49 -27.78 16.57
N ARG A 340 -26.63 -28.42 15.79
CA ARG A 340 -26.41 -29.87 15.75
C ARG A 340 -25.18 -30.31 16.52
N GLU A 341 -24.64 -29.47 17.39
CA GLU A 341 -23.38 -29.71 18.14
C GLU A 341 -22.22 -30.12 17.20
N GLY A 342 -22.16 -29.55 16.01
CA GLY A 342 -21.11 -29.78 15.03
C GLY A 342 -19.78 -29.08 15.36
N LEU A 343 -18.83 -29.17 14.44
CA LEU A 343 -17.51 -28.52 14.55
C LEU A 343 -17.20 -27.77 13.24
N PHE A 344 -16.59 -26.60 13.35
CA PHE A 344 -15.98 -25.96 12.21
C PHE A 344 -14.54 -26.46 12.01
N VAL A 345 -14.19 -26.91 10.80
CA VAL A 345 -12.88 -27.45 10.50
C VAL A 345 -12.16 -26.60 9.47
N ASN A 346 -10.99 -26.08 9.84
CA ASN A 346 -10.12 -25.36 8.91
C ASN A 346 -8.77 -26.09 8.78
N PRO A 347 -8.63 -27.04 7.83
CA PRO A 347 -7.44 -27.84 7.64
C PRO A 347 -6.39 -27.15 6.76
N ALA A 348 -6.43 -25.81 6.60
CA ALA A 348 -5.54 -25.08 5.72
C ALA A 348 -4.06 -25.28 6.11
N LEU A 349 -3.18 -25.46 5.12
CA LEU A 349 -1.73 -25.56 5.36
C LEU A 349 -1.15 -24.29 6.03
N THR A 350 -1.77 -23.15 5.78
CA THR A 350 -1.50 -21.87 6.42
C THR A 350 -2.78 -21.04 6.40
N GLU A 351 -3.18 -20.49 7.53
CA GLU A 351 -4.28 -19.53 7.64
C GLU A 351 -3.77 -18.19 8.16
N PRO A 352 -3.59 -17.18 7.31
CA PRO A 352 -2.98 -15.91 7.71
C PRO A 352 -3.68 -15.22 8.88
N PHE A 353 -5.01 -15.18 8.88
CA PHE A 353 -5.78 -14.61 9.97
C PHE A 353 -6.87 -15.57 10.49
N GLY A 354 -7.84 -16.00 9.64
CA GLY A 354 -8.90 -16.94 10.03
C GLY A 354 -10.24 -16.26 10.29
N LEU A 355 -10.68 -15.33 9.44
CA LEU A 355 -12.03 -14.74 9.56
C LEU A 355 -13.13 -15.80 9.67
N THR A 356 -13.04 -16.91 8.93
CA THR A 356 -14.01 -18.00 8.99
C THR A 356 -14.07 -18.70 10.35
N LEU A 357 -12.96 -18.69 11.10
CA LEU A 357 -12.93 -19.21 12.48
C LEU A 357 -13.70 -18.28 13.43
N LEU A 358 -13.51 -16.97 13.26
CA LEU A 358 -14.23 -15.98 14.06
C LEU A 358 -15.71 -15.91 13.69
N GLU A 359 -16.07 -16.06 12.42
CA GLU A 359 -17.46 -16.16 11.94
C GLU A 359 -18.15 -17.41 12.55
N ALA A 360 -17.46 -18.55 12.58
CA ALA A 360 -17.95 -19.77 13.23
C ALA A 360 -18.10 -19.58 14.74
N ALA A 361 -17.10 -19.04 15.42
CA ALA A 361 -17.12 -18.76 16.85
C ALA A 361 -18.23 -17.78 17.23
N ALA A 362 -18.46 -16.71 16.44
CA ALA A 362 -19.55 -15.76 16.63
C ALA A 362 -20.95 -16.43 16.55
N CYS A 363 -21.05 -17.52 15.78
CA CYS A 363 -22.28 -18.31 15.67
C CYS A 363 -22.38 -19.43 16.72
N GLY A 364 -21.43 -19.52 17.66
CA GLY A 364 -21.37 -20.55 18.70
C GLY A 364 -20.88 -21.91 18.21
N LEU A 365 -20.12 -21.97 17.11
CA LEU A 365 -19.60 -23.22 16.55
C LEU A 365 -18.12 -23.38 16.91
N PRO A 366 -17.74 -24.38 17.75
CA PRO A 366 -16.36 -24.66 18.09
C PRO A 366 -15.52 -25.12 16.90
N MET A 367 -14.19 -24.93 16.99
CA MET A 367 -13.29 -25.16 15.88
C MET A 367 -12.27 -26.27 16.09
N VAL A 368 -11.85 -26.89 14.98
CA VAL A 368 -10.58 -27.63 14.84
C VAL A 368 -9.84 -27.01 13.66
N SER A 369 -8.67 -26.46 13.91
CA SER A 369 -7.96 -25.65 12.92
C SER A 369 -6.47 -25.96 12.91
N THR A 370 -5.84 -25.61 11.76
CA THR A 370 -4.38 -25.57 11.69
C THR A 370 -3.78 -24.74 12.82
N ASP A 371 -2.60 -25.10 13.26
CA ASP A 371 -1.80 -24.33 14.21
C ASP A 371 -0.87 -23.30 13.51
N ASP A 372 -0.90 -23.20 12.18
CA ASP A 372 -0.06 -22.25 11.43
C ASP A 372 -0.82 -20.97 11.09
N GLY A 373 -0.40 -19.87 11.71
CA GLY A 373 -0.88 -18.52 11.45
C GLY A 373 -1.81 -17.96 12.51
N GLY A 374 -2.80 -17.18 12.06
CA GLY A 374 -3.78 -16.47 12.89
C GLY A 374 -4.62 -17.35 13.84
N PRO A 375 -4.89 -18.62 13.53
CA PRO A 375 -5.62 -19.48 14.46
C PRO A 375 -5.01 -19.57 15.85
N ARG A 376 -3.68 -19.43 16.00
CA ARG A 376 -3.00 -19.35 17.31
C ARG A 376 -3.45 -18.13 18.12
N ASP A 377 -3.52 -16.97 17.49
CA ASP A 377 -3.96 -15.72 18.15
C ASP A 377 -5.45 -15.77 18.50
N ILE A 378 -6.27 -16.43 17.65
CA ILE A 378 -7.71 -16.63 17.89
C ILE A 378 -7.90 -17.58 19.06
N GLN A 379 -7.26 -18.77 19.04
CA GLN A 379 -7.40 -19.78 20.09
C GLN A 379 -6.94 -19.23 21.46
N ALA A 380 -5.84 -18.48 21.49
CA ALA A 380 -5.33 -17.89 22.73
C ALA A 380 -6.32 -16.91 23.41
N ARG A 381 -7.29 -16.37 22.67
CA ARG A 381 -8.30 -15.44 23.19
C ARG A 381 -9.68 -16.04 23.31
N CYS A 382 -10.05 -16.94 22.37
CA CYS A 382 -11.37 -17.52 22.32
C CYS A 382 -11.49 -18.83 23.12
N ASP A 383 -10.41 -19.57 23.28
CA ASP A 383 -10.41 -20.91 23.90
C ASP A 383 -11.64 -21.75 23.49
N ASN A 384 -11.87 -21.82 22.17
CA ASN A 384 -13.10 -22.36 21.59
C ASN A 384 -12.88 -23.57 20.69
N GLY A 385 -11.80 -24.35 20.93
CA GLY A 385 -11.53 -25.51 20.11
C GLY A 385 -10.13 -26.11 20.25
N LEU A 386 -9.62 -26.72 19.16
CA LEU A 386 -8.31 -27.35 19.10
C LEU A 386 -7.49 -26.82 17.92
N LEU A 387 -6.19 -26.66 18.16
CA LEU A 387 -5.20 -26.45 17.09
C LEU A 387 -4.46 -27.77 16.83
N VAL A 388 -4.12 -28.03 15.57
CA VAL A 388 -3.50 -29.27 15.13
C VAL A 388 -2.55 -29.03 13.96
N ASP A 389 -1.47 -29.80 13.88
CA ASP A 389 -0.66 -29.90 12.67
C ASP A 389 -1.44 -30.65 11.59
N VAL A 390 -1.98 -29.94 10.63
CA VAL A 390 -2.81 -30.48 9.54
C VAL A 390 -1.98 -31.16 8.44
N THR A 391 -0.65 -31.14 8.52
CA THR A 391 0.23 -31.92 7.65
C THR A 391 0.35 -33.36 8.08
N ASP A 392 0.05 -33.65 9.38
CA ASP A 392 -0.11 -34.98 9.92
C ASP A 392 -1.59 -35.40 9.91
N SER A 393 -1.92 -36.34 9.02
CA SER A 393 -3.29 -36.84 8.87
C SER A 393 -3.80 -37.61 10.09
N GLY A 394 -2.90 -38.23 10.85
CA GLY A 394 -3.24 -38.92 12.12
C GLY A 394 -3.61 -37.91 13.19
N ALA A 395 -2.81 -36.86 13.36
CA ALA A 395 -3.07 -35.80 14.32
C ALA A 395 -4.40 -35.06 14.04
N LEU A 396 -4.72 -34.79 12.77
CA LEU A 396 -6.01 -34.22 12.39
C LEU A 396 -7.18 -35.14 12.75
N GLN A 397 -7.07 -36.44 12.45
CA GLN A 397 -8.08 -37.45 12.81
C GLN A 397 -8.31 -37.48 14.33
N GLU A 398 -7.26 -37.63 15.14
CA GLU A 398 -7.35 -37.67 16.60
C GLU A 398 -7.97 -36.40 17.19
N ALA A 399 -7.59 -35.19 16.65
CA ALA A 399 -8.16 -33.92 17.10
C ALA A 399 -9.67 -33.86 16.85
N LEU A 400 -10.14 -34.30 15.67
CA LEU A 400 -11.57 -34.36 15.35
C LEU A 400 -12.33 -35.35 16.24
N GLU A 401 -11.79 -36.54 16.48
CA GLU A 401 -12.39 -37.55 17.37
C GLU A 401 -12.49 -37.03 18.81
N ARG A 402 -11.44 -36.37 19.31
CA ARG A 402 -11.40 -35.80 20.66
C ARG A 402 -12.37 -34.62 20.82
N ALA A 403 -12.46 -33.73 19.80
CA ALA A 403 -13.33 -32.56 19.82
C ALA A 403 -14.82 -32.97 19.83
N GLY A 404 -15.21 -34.00 19.07
CA GLY A 404 -16.60 -34.48 18.97
C GLY A 404 -17.06 -35.41 20.09
N LYS A 405 -16.24 -35.66 21.15
CA LYS A 405 -16.53 -36.71 22.15
C LYS A 405 -17.33 -36.19 23.35
N ASP A 406 -17.20 -34.94 23.75
CA ASP A 406 -17.71 -34.40 25.03
C ASP A 406 -18.62 -33.18 24.80
N SER A 407 -19.93 -33.33 24.93
CA SER A 407 -20.93 -32.26 24.79
C SER A 407 -20.81 -31.14 25.86
N ARG A 408 -20.26 -31.44 27.06
CA ARG A 408 -20.04 -30.37 28.06
C ARG A 408 -18.92 -29.45 27.62
N ARG A 409 -17.83 -30.06 27.16
CA ARG A 409 -16.69 -29.30 26.62
C ARG A 409 -17.09 -28.54 25.38
N TRP A 410 -17.90 -29.11 24.49
CA TRP A 410 -18.45 -28.44 23.33
C TRP A 410 -19.21 -27.16 23.70
N ARG A 411 -20.11 -27.24 24.71
CA ARG A 411 -20.87 -26.06 25.17
C ARG A 411 -19.95 -24.98 25.74
N CYS A 412 -18.97 -25.36 26.58
CA CYS A 412 -17.99 -24.43 27.09
C CYS A 412 -17.24 -23.70 25.95
N TRP A 413 -16.78 -24.41 24.93
CA TRP A 413 -16.14 -23.84 23.76
C TRP A 413 -17.07 -22.92 22.95
N SER A 414 -18.34 -23.31 22.81
CA SER A 414 -19.37 -22.49 22.13
C SER A 414 -19.56 -21.16 22.84
N ASP A 415 -19.75 -21.19 24.16
CA ASP A 415 -19.95 -19.98 24.97
C ASP A 415 -18.71 -19.07 24.97
N ASN A 416 -17.53 -19.66 25.16
CA ASN A 416 -16.26 -18.95 25.10
C ASN A 416 -16.05 -18.25 23.76
N GLY A 417 -16.37 -18.93 22.66
CA GLY A 417 -16.24 -18.38 21.31
C GLY A 417 -17.12 -17.14 21.10
N VAL A 418 -18.39 -17.22 21.49
CA VAL A 418 -19.35 -16.11 21.35
C VAL A 418 -18.92 -14.91 22.20
N GLU A 419 -18.56 -15.14 23.47
CA GLU A 419 -18.13 -14.06 24.37
C GLU A 419 -16.84 -13.40 23.88
N ALA A 420 -15.84 -14.19 23.52
CA ALA A 420 -14.54 -13.67 23.09
C ALA A 420 -14.63 -12.90 21.77
N VAL A 421 -15.44 -13.37 20.80
CA VAL A 421 -15.64 -12.61 19.55
C VAL A 421 -16.30 -11.27 19.84
N SER A 422 -17.35 -11.26 20.66
CA SER A 422 -18.02 -10.00 21.04
C SER A 422 -17.04 -9.02 21.68
N ARG A 423 -16.20 -9.48 22.61
CA ARG A 423 -15.27 -8.66 23.41
C ARG A 423 -14.01 -8.22 22.64
N HIS A 424 -13.46 -9.07 21.76
CA HIS A 424 -12.11 -8.90 21.20
C HIS A 424 -12.06 -8.79 19.69
N PHE A 425 -13.08 -9.29 18.99
CA PHE A 425 -13.07 -9.43 17.53
C PHE A 425 -14.33 -8.85 16.87
N SER A 426 -15.13 -8.05 17.58
CA SER A 426 -16.19 -7.25 16.95
C SER A 426 -15.59 -6.01 16.29
N TRP A 427 -16.28 -5.45 15.30
CA TRP A 427 -15.87 -4.17 14.72
C TRP A 427 -15.86 -3.03 15.74
N ASP A 428 -16.72 -3.11 16.74
CA ASP A 428 -16.72 -2.16 17.88
C ASP A 428 -15.42 -2.22 18.68
N ALA A 429 -14.99 -3.43 19.07
CA ALA A 429 -13.72 -3.65 19.77
C ALA A 429 -12.52 -3.24 18.92
N HIS A 430 -12.55 -3.54 17.60
CA HIS A 430 -11.53 -3.12 16.65
C HIS A 430 -11.39 -1.58 16.63
N VAL A 431 -12.51 -0.86 16.44
CA VAL A 431 -12.50 0.60 16.34
C VAL A 431 -12.12 1.26 17.67
N CYS A 432 -12.56 0.75 18.81
CA CYS A 432 -12.12 1.22 20.11
C CYS A 432 -10.60 1.15 20.26
N ARG A 433 -10.01 -0.01 19.95
CA ARG A 433 -8.56 -0.19 20.02
C ARG A 433 -7.83 0.67 18.99
N TYR A 434 -8.35 0.72 17.77
CA TYR A 434 -7.81 1.56 16.68
C TYR A 434 -7.73 3.03 17.12
N LEU A 435 -8.82 3.62 17.61
CA LEU A 435 -8.85 5.01 18.04
C LEU A 435 -7.96 5.28 19.25
N ALA A 436 -7.88 4.36 20.21
CA ALA A 436 -6.98 4.48 21.36
C ALA A 436 -5.49 4.57 20.92
N LEU A 437 -5.09 3.81 19.91
CA LEU A 437 -3.74 3.85 19.33
C LEU A 437 -3.47 5.13 18.52
N MET A 438 -4.51 5.72 17.93
CA MET A 438 -4.39 6.92 17.09
C MET A 438 -4.35 8.23 17.91
N GLN A 439 -5.04 8.28 19.04
CA GLN A 439 -5.11 9.49 19.86
C GLN A 439 -3.74 10.11 20.18
N PRO A 440 -2.72 9.34 20.61
CA PRO A 440 -1.39 9.89 20.92
C PRO A 440 -0.66 10.45 19.69
N LEU A 441 -1.02 10.01 18.47
CA LEU A 441 -0.39 10.45 17.22
C LEU A 441 -0.91 11.80 16.75
N ARG A 442 -2.00 12.28 17.33
CA ARG A 442 -2.61 13.55 16.94
C ARG A 442 -1.66 14.71 17.22
N ARG A 443 -1.08 15.29 16.18
CA ARG A 443 -0.22 16.48 16.27
C ARG A 443 -1.08 17.73 16.27
N SER A 444 -0.68 18.75 17.06
CA SER A 444 -1.26 20.09 16.96
C SER A 444 -1.03 20.59 15.54
N ARG A 445 -2.09 20.93 14.82
CA ARG A 445 -1.98 21.55 13.51
C ARG A 445 -1.24 22.88 13.64
N GLY A 446 0.06 22.88 13.31
CA GLY A 446 0.77 24.12 13.06
C GLY A 446 0.19 24.75 11.81
N GLN A 447 -0.57 25.82 11.92
CA GLN A 447 -0.89 26.65 10.78
C GLN A 447 0.42 27.27 10.29
N ALA A 448 0.90 26.83 9.13
CA ALA A 448 1.90 27.59 8.39
C ALA A 448 1.28 28.95 8.08
N ALA A 449 1.77 30.00 8.72
CA ALA A 449 1.35 31.36 8.45
C ALA A 449 1.72 31.70 7.00
N PRO A 450 0.79 32.19 6.18
CA PRO A 450 1.12 32.63 4.82
C PRO A 450 2.02 33.86 4.91
N THR A 451 3.28 33.69 4.53
CA THR A 451 4.15 34.84 4.24
C THR A 451 3.58 35.58 3.04
N SER A 452 3.36 36.89 3.23
CA SER A 452 2.88 37.80 2.19
C SER A 452 4.00 38.02 1.13
N VAL A 453 4.10 37.13 0.19
CA VAL A 453 4.94 37.26 -1.00
C VAL A 453 4.01 37.37 -2.20
N THR A 454 4.33 38.31 -3.12
CA THR A 454 3.65 38.43 -4.43
C THR A 454 3.71 37.04 -5.10
N ARG A 455 2.56 36.38 -5.25
CA ARG A 455 2.50 34.98 -5.71
C ARG A 455 2.67 34.94 -7.23
N PRO A 456 3.71 34.28 -7.74
CA PRO A 456 3.86 34.15 -9.19
C PRO A 456 2.72 33.25 -9.72
N GLN A 457 2.31 33.52 -10.95
CA GLN A 457 1.28 32.70 -11.60
C GLN A 457 1.83 31.39 -12.14
N ARG A 458 3.13 31.34 -12.43
CA ARG A 458 3.86 30.18 -12.97
C ARG A 458 5.31 30.23 -12.48
N LEU A 459 5.95 29.04 -12.46
CA LEU A 459 7.36 28.86 -12.07
C LEU A 459 8.10 28.12 -13.19
N LEU A 460 9.16 28.72 -13.71
CA LEU A 460 10.11 28.08 -14.60
C LEU A 460 11.37 27.74 -13.81
N LEU A 461 11.76 26.48 -13.81
CA LEU A 461 12.98 25.99 -13.14
C LEU A 461 13.98 25.48 -14.18
N LEU A 462 15.12 26.13 -14.28
CA LEU A 462 16.21 25.79 -15.18
C LEU A 462 17.32 25.07 -14.41
N ASP A 463 17.92 24.06 -15.02
CA ASP A 463 19.10 23.39 -14.47
C ASP A 463 20.37 24.14 -14.90
N LEU A 464 21.10 24.68 -13.91
CA LEU A 464 22.34 25.42 -14.14
C LEU A 464 23.50 24.51 -14.54
N ASP A 465 23.49 23.25 -14.12
CA ASP A 465 24.60 22.31 -14.29
C ASP A 465 24.60 21.63 -15.66
N SER A 466 23.48 21.73 -16.41
CA SER A 466 23.35 21.12 -17.74
C SER A 466 22.97 22.12 -18.83
N ASN A 467 21.78 22.70 -18.73
CA ASN A 467 21.22 23.52 -19.82
C ASN A 467 21.87 24.89 -19.95
N LEU A 468 22.43 25.41 -18.88
CA LEU A 468 23.08 26.70 -18.79
C LEU A 468 24.61 26.63 -18.63
N GLU A 469 25.21 25.47 -18.74
CA GLU A 469 26.65 25.34 -18.58
C GLU A 469 27.44 25.87 -19.80
N LEU A 470 27.00 25.49 -21.00
CA LEU A 470 27.58 25.98 -22.27
C LEU A 470 26.45 26.33 -23.25
N PRO A 471 25.68 27.41 -23.00
CA PRO A 471 24.56 27.77 -23.83
C PRO A 471 25.02 28.34 -25.16
N ASN A 472 24.27 28.04 -26.26
CA ASN A 472 24.41 28.76 -27.51
C ASN A 472 23.95 30.22 -27.35
N ASN A 473 24.73 31.17 -27.85
CA ASN A 473 24.44 32.60 -27.72
C ASN A 473 23.09 33.02 -28.33
N ALA A 474 22.66 32.41 -29.44
CA ALA A 474 21.38 32.69 -30.05
C ALA A 474 20.22 32.25 -29.16
N ASP A 475 20.27 31.00 -28.64
CA ASP A 475 19.26 30.45 -27.74
C ASP A 475 19.22 31.22 -26.41
N LEU A 476 20.38 31.65 -25.90
CA LEU A 476 20.47 32.46 -24.68
C LEU A 476 19.82 33.83 -24.86
N THR A 477 20.00 34.44 -26.02
CA THR A 477 19.39 35.73 -26.35
C THR A 477 17.87 35.58 -26.46
N GLU A 478 17.41 34.55 -27.15
CA GLU A 478 15.98 34.24 -27.28
C GLU A 478 15.33 33.99 -25.90
N LEU A 479 15.94 33.19 -25.04
CA LEU A 479 15.46 32.95 -23.67
C LEU A 479 15.38 34.25 -22.88
N ARG A 480 16.43 35.09 -22.96
CA ARG A 480 16.47 36.39 -22.27
C ARG A 480 15.31 37.29 -22.70
N ASP A 481 15.03 37.34 -23.99
CA ASP A 481 13.94 38.16 -24.55
C ASP A 481 12.56 37.60 -24.15
N GLN A 482 12.39 36.27 -24.13
CA GLN A 482 11.16 35.63 -23.65
C GLN A 482 10.91 35.93 -22.17
N LEU A 483 11.93 35.80 -21.32
CA LEU A 483 11.83 36.06 -19.88
C LEU A 483 11.51 37.54 -19.60
N ARG A 484 12.13 38.49 -20.34
CA ARG A 484 11.84 39.95 -20.23
C ARG A 484 10.39 40.28 -20.62
N ARG A 485 9.88 39.68 -21.70
CA ARG A 485 8.47 39.88 -22.14
C ARG A 485 7.47 39.29 -21.13
N ALA A 486 7.84 38.23 -20.45
CA ALA A 486 6.99 37.58 -19.47
C ALA A 486 6.78 38.40 -18.20
N GLY A 487 7.79 39.20 -17.79
CA GLY A 487 7.73 40.07 -16.60
C GLY A 487 7.36 39.32 -15.34
N ASP A 488 6.64 39.95 -14.43
CA ASP A 488 6.28 39.41 -13.09
C ASP A 488 5.27 38.28 -13.12
N ARG A 489 4.79 37.83 -14.30
CA ARG A 489 3.88 36.70 -14.44
C ARG A 489 4.57 35.38 -14.15
N TYR A 490 5.90 35.35 -14.17
CA TYR A 490 6.72 34.18 -13.84
C TYR A 490 7.63 34.46 -12.69
N ALA A 491 7.83 33.37 -11.91
CA ALA A 491 9.05 33.23 -11.17
C ALA A 491 10.04 32.40 -12.01
N LEU A 492 11.27 32.88 -12.11
CA LEU A 492 12.41 32.13 -12.58
C LEU A 492 13.11 31.54 -11.37
N GLY A 493 13.33 30.23 -11.40
CA GLY A 493 14.12 29.53 -10.40
C GLY A 493 15.27 28.77 -11.05
N LEU A 494 16.30 28.51 -10.27
CA LEU A 494 17.45 27.73 -10.68
C LEU A 494 17.63 26.53 -9.78
N VAL A 495 17.95 25.40 -10.39
CA VAL A 495 18.25 24.13 -9.70
C VAL A 495 19.69 23.77 -10.00
N THR A 496 20.48 23.36 -8.98
CA THR A 496 21.89 23.02 -9.16
C THR A 496 22.39 22.09 -8.06
N GLY A 497 23.40 21.28 -8.36
CA GLY A 497 24.17 20.51 -7.39
C GLY A 497 25.27 21.33 -6.68
N ARG A 498 25.58 22.54 -7.19
CA ARG A 498 26.61 23.46 -6.67
C ARG A 498 26.14 24.14 -5.37
N SER A 499 27.08 24.73 -4.64
CA SER A 499 26.77 25.69 -3.57
C SER A 499 26.12 26.96 -4.14
N LEU A 500 25.33 27.66 -3.33
CA LEU A 500 24.70 28.92 -3.74
C LEU A 500 25.73 29.94 -4.26
N ALA A 501 26.89 30.07 -3.60
CA ALA A 501 27.94 31.01 -4.00
C ALA A 501 28.48 30.69 -5.41
N ALA A 502 28.83 29.43 -5.67
CA ALA A 502 29.31 28.99 -6.97
C ALA A 502 28.24 29.11 -8.06
N ALA A 503 26.98 28.82 -7.73
CA ALA A 503 25.85 28.96 -8.64
C ALA A 503 25.63 30.40 -9.05
N ARG A 504 25.68 31.35 -8.11
CA ARG A 504 25.52 32.78 -8.37
C ARG A 504 26.65 33.33 -9.25
N GLN A 505 27.89 32.96 -8.97
CA GLN A 505 29.03 33.35 -9.80
C GLN A 505 28.82 32.92 -11.26
N ARG A 506 28.47 31.65 -11.46
CA ARG A 506 28.22 31.10 -12.80
C ARG A 506 27.03 31.78 -13.51
N TYR A 507 25.95 32.02 -12.79
CA TYR A 507 24.74 32.64 -13.36
C TYR A 507 24.96 34.10 -13.77
N ALA A 508 25.81 34.83 -13.05
CA ALA A 508 26.12 36.22 -13.40
C ALA A 508 26.71 36.38 -14.82
N GLU A 509 27.45 35.38 -15.29
CA GLU A 509 28.05 35.33 -16.63
C GLU A 509 26.99 35.22 -17.75
N LEU A 510 25.78 34.77 -17.44
CA LEU A 510 24.71 34.52 -18.42
C LEU A 510 23.88 35.76 -18.73
N HIS A 511 23.96 36.82 -17.92
CA HIS A 511 23.20 38.06 -18.08
C HIS A 511 21.67 37.84 -18.25
N LEU A 512 21.11 36.80 -17.62
CA LEU A 512 19.67 36.53 -17.55
C LEU A 512 19.01 37.38 -16.43
N PRO A 513 17.67 37.55 -16.44
CA PRO A 513 16.96 38.22 -15.34
C PRO A 513 17.23 37.52 -14.00
N PRO A 514 17.24 38.25 -12.85
CA PRO A 514 17.51 37.68 -11.55
C PRO A 514 16.46 36.60 -11.20
N PRO A 515 16.89 35.43 -10.74
CA PRO A 515 15.95 34.38 -10.32
C PRO A 515 15.37 34.72 -8.95
N GLN A 516 14.07 34.42 -8.75
CA GLN A 516 13.37 34.62 -7.49
C GLN A 516 13.65 33.48 -6.50
N VAL A 517 14.13 32.31 -6.98
CA VAL A 517 14.44 31.17 -6.14
C VAL A 517 15.67 30.40 -6.62
N TRP A 518 16.46 29.93 -5.67
CA TRP A 518 17.61 29.05 -5.86
C TRP A 518 17.41 27.78 -5.08
N ILE A 519 17.45 26.64 -5.76
CA ILE A 519 17.48 25.30 -5.18
C ILE A 519 18.89 24.78 -5.41
N SER A 520 19.73 24.85 -4.36
CA SER A 520 21.15 24.52 -4.44
C SER A 520 21.48 23.21 -3.72
N ARG A 521 22.75 22.73 -3.86
CA ARG A 521 23.24 21.51 -3.26
C ARG A 521 22.33 20.30 -3.48
N ALA A 522 21.89 20.10 -4.73
CA ALA A 522 21.04 19.00 -5.16
C ALA A 522 19.66 18.94 -4.45
N GLY A 523 19.11 20.08 -4.03
CA GLY A 523 17.81 20.17 -3.39
C GLY A 523 17.86 20.27 -1.87
N SER A 524 19.04 20.26 -1.25
CA SER A 524 19.12 20.38 0.21
C SER A 524 19.01 21.82 0.73
N GLU A 525 19.14 22.82 -0.13
CA GLU A 525 19.03 24.24 0.25
C GLU A 525 18.06 24.97 -0.68
N ILE A 526 17.17 25.80 -0.11
CA ILE A 526 16.27 26.70 -0.83
C ILE A 526 16.50 28.13 -0.35
N HIS A 527 16.74 29.07 -1.29
CA HIS A 527 16.89 30.48 -1.02
C HIS A 527 15.94 31.29 -1.89
N GLN A 528 15.23 32.27 -1.31
CA GLN A 528 14.15 32.98 -1.97
C GLN A 528 14.37 34.51 -1.93
N GLY A 529 13.92 35.19 -2.99
CA GLY A 529 13.91 36.64 -3.14
C GLY A 529 15.31 37.25 -3.31
N ASP A 530 15.36 38.58 -3.53
CA ASP A 530 16.59 39.33 -3.79
C ASP A 530 17.59 39.26 -2.63
N GLN A 531 17.08 39.13 -1.40
CA GLN A 531 17.90 39.00 -0.19
C GLN A 531 18.38 37.57 0.07
N LEU A 532 18.07 36.64 -0.82
CA LEU A 532 18.47 35.21 -0.69
C LEU A 532 18.11 34.61 0.68
N ARG A 533 16.90 34.88 1.15
CA ARG A 533 16.44 34.35 2.43
C ARG A 533 16.36 32.83 2.37
N THR A 534 17.02 32.20 3.32
CA THR A 534 16.99 30.74 3.47
C THR A 534 15.60 30.29 3.90
N ASP A 535 15.09 29.23 3.29
CA ASP A 535 13.84 28.58 3.69
C ASP A 535 14.08 27.71 4.93
N LEU A 536 13.81 28.29 6.11
CA LEU A 536 14.03 27.61 7.38
C LEU A 536 13.04 26.46 7.62
N ASP A 537 11.86 26.50 7.01
CA ASP A 537 10.89 25.40 7.11
C ASP A 537 11.37 24.18 6.36
N TRP A 538 11.95 24.40 5.18
CA TRP A 538 12.63 23.35 4.42
C TRP A 538 13.80 22.75 5.20
N GLN A 539 14.66 23.61 5.77
CA GLN A 539 15.81 23.14 6.56
C GLN A 539 15.38 22.29 7.74
N ARG A 540 14.44 22.77 8.58
CA ARG A 540 13.92 22.00 9.74
C ARG A 540 13.34 20.65 9.29
N ARG A 541 12.71 20.61 8.16
CA ARG A 541 12.09 19.40 7.62
C ARG A 541 13.10 18.34 7.20
N ILE A 542 14.20 18.71 6.56
CA ILE A 542 15.22 17.76 6.10
C ILE A 542 16.22 17.38 7.20
N ASP A 543 16.34 18.22 8.25
CA ASP A 543 17.28 18.03 9.36
C ASP A 543 16.79 17.02 10.41
N ALA A 544 15.48 16.77 10.50
CA ALA A 544 14.86 16.04 11.61
C ALA A 544 15.45 14.64 11.88
N ASP A 545 15.89 13.94 10.84
CA ASP A 545 16.46 12.58 10.94
C ASP A 545 17.86 12.50 10.28
N TRP A 546 18.55 13.64 10.09
CA TRP A 546 19.83 13.70 9.42
C TRP A 546 21.01 13.57 10.37
N ASP A 547 21.88 12.62 10.12
CA ASP A 547 23.13 12.41 10.84
C ASP A 547 24.31 12.41 9.86
N ARG A 548 24.93 13.56 9.67
CA ARG A 548 26.04 13.75 8.74
C ARG A 548 27.27 12.92 9.14
N ASP A 549 27.61 12.91 10.43
CA ASP A 549 28.78 12.23 10.94
C ASP A 549 28.60 10.71 10.90
N GLY A 550 27.39 10.24 11.17
CA GLY A 550 26.99 8.85 10.97
C GLY A 550 27.13 8.42 9.50
N VAL A 551 26.79 9.27 8.53
CA VAL A 551 27.00 8.99 7.10
C VAL A 551 28.48 8.85 6.77
N LEU A 552 29.33 9.76 7.25
CA LEU A 552 30.77 9.69 7.06
C LEU A 552 31.36 8.41 7.67
N ALA A 553 30.94 8.06 8.89
CA ALA A 553 31.39 6.84 9.57
C ALA A 553 30.92 5.56 8.85
N ALA A 554 29.67 5.51 8.38
CA ALA A 554 29.11 4.34 7.69
C ALA A 554 29.77 4.04 6.33
N LEU A 555 30.44 5.03 5.71
CA LEU A 555 31.11 4.91 4.42
C LEU A 555 32.64 4.98 4.52
N ALA A 556 33.21 5.08 5.72
CA ALA A 556 34.62 5.26 5.95
C ALA A 556 35.51 4.10 5.40
N ASP A 557 34.96 2.89 5.34
CA ASP A 557 35.62 1.71 4.81
C ASP A 557 35.63 1.58 3.26
N LEU A 558 34.96 2.52 2.57
CA LEU A 558 34.87 2.54 1.10
C LEU A 558 35.86 3.52 0.45
N GLN A 559 36.93 3.94 1.14
CA GLN A 559 37.92 4.92 0.65
C GLN A 559 38.64 4.47 -0.62
N ASP A 560 38.72 3.17 -0.87
CA ASP A 560 39.32 2.62 -2.11
C ASP A 560 38.43 2.85 -3.33
N GLN A 561 37.12 3.14 -3.13
CA GLN A 561 36.13 3.35 -4.18
C GLN A 561 35.57 4.78 -4.19
N LEU A 562 35.52 5.43 -3.03
CA LEU A 562 34.93 6.76 -2.81
C LEU A 562 36.01 7.73 -2.28
N VAL A 563 36.14 8.89 -2.93
CA VAL A 563 37.00 9.99 -2.46
C VAL A 563 36.09 11.13 -2.02
N LEU A 564 36.21 11.54 -0.75
CA LEU A 564 35.49 12.68 -0.24
C LEU A 564 35.87 13.94 -1.03
N GLN A 565 34.90 14.67 -1.57
CA GLN A 565 35.16 15.89 -2.32
C GLN A 565 35.58 17.04 -1.40
N GLU A 566 36.16 18.10 -2.00
CA GLU A 566 36.59 19.31 -1.32
C GLU A 566 35.46 19.98 -0.52
N ALA A 567 35.82 20.79 0.48
CA ALA A 567 34.91 21.46 1.38
C ALA A 567 33.82 22.30 0.67
N GLN A 568 34.14 22.88 -0.49
CA GLN A 568 33.18 23.67 -1.29
C GLN A 568 32.00 22.85 -1.82
N GLN A 569 32.21 21.54 -2.06
CA GLN A 569 31.18 20.59 -2.54
C GLN A 569 30.38 19.98 -1.40
N GLN A 570 30.86 20.09 -0.16
CA GLN A 570 30.18 19.62 1.04
C GLN A 570 29.12 20.63 1.51
N GLY A 571 28.21 20.19 2.36
CA GLY A 571 27.22 21.03 3.01
C GLY A 571 26.74 20.45 4.33
N PRO A 572 26.00 21.21 5.14
CA PRO A 572 25.43 20.69 6.37
C PRO A 572 24.50 19.49 6.10
N TRP A 573 23.75 19.51 5.01
CA TRP A 573 22.80 18.46 4.58
C TRP A 573 23.26 17.75 3.30
N LYS A 574 24.58 17.69 3.06
CA LYS A 574 25.15 17.01 1.89
C LYS A 574 26.53 16.50 2.20
N VAL A 575 26.76 15.20 1.95
CA VAL A 575 28.09 14.59 1.90
C VAL A 575 28.36 14.15 0.46
N SER A 576 29.43 14.66 -0.14
CA SER A 576 29.72 14.49 -1.56
C SER A 576 31.03 13.73 -1.77
N TYR A 577 30.97 12.69 -2.61
CA TYR A 577 32.12 11.86 -2.97
C TYR A 577 32.33 11.87 -4.49
N LEU A 578 33.58 11.64 -4.90
CA LEU A 578 33.98 11.31 -6.26
C LEU A 578 34.22 9.80 -6.32
N LEU A 579 33.68 9.12 -7.32
CA LEU A 579 33.97 7.71 -7.58
C LEU A 579 35.36 7.58 -8.23
N ARG A 580 36.16 6.63 -7.79
CA ARG A 580 37.41 6.31 -8.49
C ARG A 580 37.18 5.63 -9.82
N GLN A 581 36.11 4.88 -9.93
CA GLN A 581 35.63 4.26 -11.17
C GLN A 581 34.10 4.28 -11.23
N PRO A 582 33.53 4.49 -12.42
CA PRO A 582 32.08 4.41 -12.58
C PRO A 582 31.57 2.99 -12.30
N ASP A 583 30.83 2.80 -11.22
CA ASP A 583 30.26 1.52 -10.83
C ASP A 583 28.82 1.69 -10.32
N ALA A 584 27.85 1.23 -11.09
CA ALA A 584 26.43 1.26 -10.72
C ALA A 584 26.14 0.34 -9.52
N SER A 585 26.92 -0.70 -9.27
CA SER A 585 26.73 -1.62 -8.14
C SER A 585 27.05 -0.96 -6.80
N LEU A 586 27.94 0.03 -6.80
CA LEU A 586 28.37 0.79 -5.63
C LEU A 586 27.20 1.54 -4.98
N LEU A 587 26.26 2.05 -5.78
CA LEU A 587 25.05 2.71 -5.25
C LEU A 587 24.22 1.77 -4.37
N SER A 588 24.12 0.50 -4.77
CA SER A 588 23.40 -0.51 -3.99
C SER A 588 24.14 -0.85 -2.69
N LEU A 589 25.45 -0.92 -2.73
CA LEU A 589 26.30 -1.13 -1.56
C LEU A 589 26.19 0.03 -0.56
N VAL A 590 26.28 1.28 -1.05
CA VAL A 590 26.12 2.48 -0.22
C VAL A 590 24.74 2.50 0.44
N ARG A 591 23.67 2.25 -0.31
CA ARG A 591 22.31 2.13 0.24
C ARG A 591 22.24 1.07 1.35
N GLN A 592 22.87 -0.08 1.16
CA GLN A 592 22.91 -1.14 2.15
C GLN A 592 23.65 -0.71 3.43
N ARG A 593 24.79 -0.02 3.30
CA ARG A 593 25.59 0.48 4.44
C ARG A 593 24.80 1.49 5.27
N LEU A 594 24.24 2.50 4.62
CA LEU A 594 23.42 3.52 5.28
C LEU A 594 22.22 2.88 6.02
N ARG A 595 21.54 1.92 5.40
CA ARG A 595 20.44 1.19 6.05
C ARG A 595 20.89 0.38 7.26
N ARG A 596 22.04 -0.34 7.17
CA ARG A 596 22.58 -1.12 8.29
C ARG A 596 22.96 -0.23 9.48
N ALA A 597 23.41 0.98 9.20
CA ALA A 597 23.71 1.99 10.22
C ALA A 597 22.46 2.69 10.76
N GLY A 598 21.23 2.35 10.27
CA GLY A 598 19.97 2.98 10.70
C GLY A 598 19.78 4.42 10.22
N LEU A 599 20.58 4.89 9.27
CA LEU A 599 20.60 6.28 8.81
C LEU A 599 19.48 6.56 7.80
N GLN A 600 18.79 7.68 8.01
CA GLN A 600 17.76 8.18 7.12
C GLN A 600 18.35 9.06 6.02
N ALA A 601 19.12 8.43 5.14
CA ALA A 601 19.88 9.10 4.09
C ALA A 601 19.63 8.45 2.73
N GLN A 602 19.69 9.27 1.66
CA GLN A 602 19.60 8.80 0.29
C GLN A 602 20.86 9.13 -0.52
N PRO A 603 21.49 8.14 -1.14
CA PRO A 603 22.58 8.37 -2.07
C PRO A 603 22.04 8.65 -3.47
N LEU A 604 22.57 9.69 -4.12
CA LEU A 604 22.27 10.16 -5.47
C LEU A 604 23.53 10.12 -6.32
N LEU A 605 23.51 9.35 -7.41
CA LEU A 605 24.60 9.33 -8.38
C LEU A 605 24.33 10.38 -9.48
N ARG A 606 25.36 11.22 -9.76
CA ARG A 606 25.29 12.24 -10.80
C ARG A 606 26.45 12.07 -11.79
N CYS A 607 26.16 12.22 -13.08
CA CYS A 607 27.15 12.12 -14.16
C CYS A 607 28.05 10.88 -14.06
N HIS A 608 27.58 9.78 -13.51
CA HIS A 608 28.30 8.52 -13.28
C HIS A 608 29.56 8.62 -12.37
N TRP A 609 29.96 9.81 -11.93
CA TRP A 609 31.20 10.04 -11.17
C TRP A 609 30.98 10.63 -9.78
N TYR A 610 29.87 11.29 -9.55
CA TYR A 610 29.61 12.01 -8.30
C TYR A 610 28.53 11.32 -7.49
N LEU A 611 28.86 10.94 -6.26
CA LEU A 611 27.91 10.40 -5.31
C LEU A 611 27.61 11.45 -4.23
N ASP A 612 26.40 11.98 -4.23
CA ASP A 612 25.92 12.84 -3.16
C ASP A 612 25.07 12.01 -2.20
N VAL A 613 25.32 12.11 -0.90
CA VAL A 613 24.47 11.53 0.15
C VAL A 613 23.74 12.70 0.82
N LEU A 614 22.43 12.65 0.77
CA LEU A 614 21.51 13.69 1.23
C LEU A 614 20.60 13.14 2.33
N PRO A 615 19.99 13.99 3.18
CA PRO A 615 18.84 13.60 3.99
C PRO A 615 17.79 12.90 3.14
N ARG A 616 17.09 11.92 3.70
CA ARG A 616 16.06 11.15 2.98
C ARG A 616 15.02 12.01 2.26
N LEU A 617 14.70 13.17 2.84
CA LEU A 617 13.70 14.11 2.31
C LEU A 617 14.27 15.16 1.35
N ALA A 618 15.58 15.30 1.27
CA ALA A 618 16.23 16.33 0.45
C ALA A 618 16.42 15.80 -0.97
N SER A 619 15.55 16.21 -1.89
CA SER A 619 15.73 16.03 -3.32
C SER A 619 15.30 17.28 -4.08
N ARG A 620 15.72 17.40 -5.34
CA ARG A 620 15.28 18.49 -6.23
C ARG A 620 13.73 18.46 -6.35
N SER A 621 13.16 17.28 -6.54
CA SER A 621 11.73 17.07 -6.70
C SER A 621 10.93 17.49 -5.46
N GLU A 622 11.35 17.10 -4.27
CA GLU A 622 10.67 17.47 -3.02
C GLU A 622 10.87 18.94 -2.65
N ALA A 623 12.06 19.52 -2.92
CA ALA A 623 12.29 20.95 -2.75
C ALA A 623 11.33 21.80 -3.61
N ILE A 624 11.12 21.40 -4.87
CA ILE A 624 10.19 22.06 -5.78
C ILE A 624 8.73 21.95 -5.28
N ARG A 625 8.31 20.78 -4.82
CA ARG A 625 6.97 20.57 -4.27
C ARG A 625 6.73 21.35 -2.98
N HIS A 626 7.74 21.41 -2.11
CA HIS A 626 7.71 22.24 -0.91
C HIS A 626 7.52 23.70 -1.26
N LEU A 627 8.31 24.23 -2.22
CA LEU A 627 8.21 25.60 -2.69
C LEU A 627 6.83 25.90 -3.29
N ALA A 628 6.34 25.03 -4.18
CA ALA A 628 5.03 25.20 -4.81
C ALA A 628 3.89 25.21 -3.76
N LEU A 629 3.97 24.36 -2.74
CA LEU A 629 3.02 24.35 -1.63
C LEU A 629 3.05 25.66 -0.83
N HIS A 630 4.23 26.16 -0.48
CA HIS A 630 4.42 27.42 0.24
C HIS A 630 3.91 28.63 -0.57
N TRP A 631 4.14 28.64 -1.87
CA TRP A 631 3.65 29.67 -2.78
C TRP A 631 2.17 29.50 -3.15
N GLN A 632 1.52 28.43 -2.71
CA GLN A 632 0.17 28.04 -3.12
C GLN A 632 0.03 27.98 -4.65
N LEU A 633 1.10 27.58 -5.32
CA LEU A 633 1.18 27.45 -6.78
C LEU A 633 0.77 26.04 -7.18
N PRO A 634 -0.25 25.85 -8.02
CA PRO A 634 -0.57 24.55 -8.57
C PRO A 634 0.61 23.94 -9.32
N LEU A 635 0.91 22.66 -9.08
CA LEU A 635 2.08 21.99 -9.67
C LEU A 635 2.02 21.94 -11.20
N GLU A 636 0.83 21.99 -11.80
CA GLU A 636 0.64 22.07 -13.25
C GLU A 636 1.15 23.38 -13.86
N ARG A 637 1.38 24.38 -13.02
CA ARG A 637 1.96 25.69 -13.41
C ARG A 637 3.46 25.75 -13.19
N VAL A 638 4.09 24.64 -12.84
CA VAL A 638 5.55 24.48 -12.72
C VAL A 638 6.07 23.79 -13.97
N LEU A 639 7.06 24.38 -14.62
CA LEU A 639 7.82 23.80 -15.72
C LEU A 639 9.25 23.54 -15.28
N LEU A 640 9.68 22.28 -15.42
CA LEU A 640 11.00 21.78 -15.04
C LEU A 640 11.82 21.46 -16.27
N VAL A 641 13.12 21.46 -16.12
CA VAL A 641 14.04 20.89 -17.11
C VAL A 641 14.76 19.70 -16.47
N ALA A 642 14.76 18.55 -17.15
CA ALA A 642 15.39 17.32 -16.71
C ALA A 642 16.39 16.85 -17.78
N SER A 643 17.66 16.68 -17.42
CA SER A 643 18.72 16.32 -18.37
C SER A 643 19.63 15.22 -17.88
N GLN A 644 19.75 15.01 -16.58
CA GLN A 644 20.67 14.06 -15.96
C GLN A 644 19.94 12.84 -15.36
N GLN A 645 20.65 11.73 -15.16
CA GLN A 645 20.15 10.52 -14.51
C GLN A 645 19.42 10.80 -13.20
N GLY A 646 19.95 11.72 -12.39
CA GLY A 646 19.34 12.12 -11.10
C GLY A 646 18.02 12.86 -11.22
N ASP A 647 17.60 13.26 -12.43
CA ASP A 647 16.36 14.01 -12.68
C ASP A 647 15.15 13.11 -12.98
N ALA A 648 15.32 11.79 -12.99
CA ALA A 648 14.23 10.86 -13.31
C ALA A 648 12.98 11.03 -12.41
N GLU A 649 13.15 11.50 -11.17
CA GLU A 649 12.05 11.82 -10.26
C GLU A 649 11.30 13.11 -10.65
N LEU A 650 11.94 14.03 -11.40
CA LEU A 650 11.31 15.26 -11.89
C LEU A 650 10.30 14.99 -13.02
N LEU A 651 10.41 13.82 -13.68
CA LEU A 651 9.51 13.42 -14.76
C LEU A 651 8.20 12.80 -14.24
N ARG A 652 7.99 12.80 -12.94
CA ARG A 652 6.84 12.14 -12.30
C ARG A 652 5.91 13.15 -11.65
N GLY A 653 4.63 12.77 -11.54
CA GLY A 653 3.61 13.60 -10.89
C GLY A 653 3.05 14.69 -11.80
N MET A 654 2.63 15.82 -11.21
CA MET A 654 1.86 16.87 -11.87
C MET A 654 2.69 17.97 -12.56
N PRO A 655 3.95 18.26 -12.20
CA PRO A 655 4.74 19.26 -12.91
C PRO A 655 4.92 18.94 -14.39
N ALA A 656 5.00 19.95 -15.23
CA ALA A 656 5.41 19.78 -16.62
C ALA A 656 6.94 19.69 -16.70
N ALA A 657 7.47 18.80 -17.54
CA ALA A 657 8.91 18.63 -17.70
C ALA A 657 9.33 18.67 -19.17
N VAL A 658 10.49 19.28 -19.42
CA VAL A 658 11.18 19.27 -20.71
C VAL A 658 12.44 18.44 -20.60
N VAL A 659 12.64 17.55 -21.57
CA VAL A 659 13.84 16.73 -21.70
C VAL A 659 14.53 17.12 -23.01
N PRO A 660 15.66 17.84 -23.00
CA PRO A 660 16.44 18.19 -24.20
C PRO A 660 17.02 16.95 -24.89
N ALA A 661 17.43 17.07 -26.15
CA ALA A 661 17.91 15.94 -26.96
C ALA A 661 19.24 15.34 -26.46
N ASP A 662 20.05 16.12 -25.77
CA ASP A 662 21.35 15.73 -25.19
C ASP A 662 21.25 15.20 -23.75
N HIS A 663 20.06 14.75 -23.34
CA HIS A 663 19.82 14.17 -22.02
C HIS A 663 20.55 12.83 -21.81
N ASP A 664 20.73 12.46 -20.55
CA ASP A 664 21.25 11.14 -20.17
C ASP A 664 20.36 10.02 -20.73
N PRO A 665 20.92 8.99 -21.38
CA PRO A 665 20.14 7.86 -21.94
C PRO A 665 19.27 7.12 -20.92
N CYS A 666 19.51 7.27 -19.62
CA CYS A 666 18.66 6.73 -18.56
C CYS A 666 17.28 7.40 -18.47
N LEU A 667 17.13 8.63 -19.03
CA LEU A 667 15.87 9.34 -19.06
C LEU A 667 15.06 8.91 -20.31
N GLN A 668 14.49 7.73 -20.27
CA GLN A 668 13.72 7.20 -21.40
C GLN A 668 12.27 7.67 -21.35
N ARG A 669 11.72 7.94 -22.54
CA ARG A 669 10.29 8.27 -22.71
C ARG A 669 9.43 7.07 -22.30
N GLN A 670 8.56 7.29 -21.30
CA GLN A 670 7.56 6.31 -20.93
C GLN A 670 6.18 6.68 -21.52
N PRO A 671 5.42 5.73 -22.05
CA PRO A 671 4.14 6.00 -22.72
C PRO A 671 3.10 6.72 -21.84
N GLN A 672 3.27 6.64 -20.52
CA GLN A 672 2.33 7.20 -19.53
C GLN A 672 2.62 8.66 -19.15
N GLN A 673 3.75 9.23 -19.57
CA GLN A 673 4.19 10.59 -19.20
C GLN A 673 3.54 11.66 -20.11
N GLN A 674 2.29 12.01 -19.84
CA GLN A 674 1.54 12.99 -20.65
C GLN A 674 2.07 14.43 -20.52
N ARG A 675 2.78 14.75 -19.43
CA ARG A 675 3.29 16.09 -19.15
C ARG A 675 4.79 16.23 -19.35
N VAL A 676 5.41 15.28 -20.03
CA VAL A 676 6.85 15.30 -20.35
C VAL A 676 7.02 15.47 -21.86
N PHE A 677 7.72 16.52 -22.22
CA PHE A 677 8.07 16.83 -23.62
C PHE A 677 9.54 16.51 -23.88
N PHE A 678 9.81 15.60 -24.80
CA PHE A 678 11.15 15.29 -25.30
C PHE A 678 11.40 16.12 -26.53
N SER A 679 12.34 17.10 -26.42
CA SER A 679 12.75 17.94 -27.56
C SER A 679 13.72 17.20 -28.49
N THR A 680 13.75 17.61 -29.74
CA THR A 680 14.76 17.20 -30.70
C THR A 680 15.99 18.11 -30.74
N ARG A 681 15.95 19.24 -30.04
CA ARG A 681 17.06 20.17 -29.88
C ARG A 681 17.80 19.95 -28.57
N PRO A 682 19.12 20.08 -28.53
CA PRO A 682 19.92 19.93 -27.33
C PRO A 682 19.84 21.15 -26.41
N SER A 683 20.25 20.96 -25.16
CA SER A 683 20.54 22.00 -24.17
C SER A 683 19.45 23.11 -24.11
N LEU A 684 19.83 24.35 -24.18
CA LEU A 684 18.91 25.50 -24.10
C LEU A 684 17.90 25.57 -25.26
N GLY A 685 18.27 25.09 -26.45
CA GLY A 685 17.34 24.97 -27.57
C GLY A 685 16.15 24.05 -27.27
N GLY A 686 16.41 22.94 -26.58
CA GLY A 686 15.37 22.03 -26.10
C GLY A 686 14.44 22.68 -25.07
N VAL A 687 14.98 23.52 -24.20
CA VAL A 687 14.18 24.30 -23.24
C VAL A 687 13.21 25.27 -23.96
N LEU A 688 13.69 25.97 -24.97
CA LEU A 688 12.86 26.89 -25.77
C LEU A 688 11.72 26.18 -26.51
N ASP A 689 11.99 24.95 -27.04
CA ASP A 689 10.95 24.10 -27.61
C ASP A 689 9.89 23.70 -26.56
N GLY A 690 10.33 23.38 -25.37
CA GLY A 690 9.44 23.04 -24.26
C GLY A 690 8.59 24.23 -23.80
N LEU A 691 9.17 25.42 -23.72
CA LEU A 691 8.44 26.66 -23.43
C LEU A 691 7.32 26.88 -24.46
N SER A 692 7.60 26.68 -25.75
CA SER A 692 6.62 26.76 -26.82
C SER A 692 5.56 25.66 -26.71
N HIS A 693 5.95 24.41 -26.49
CA HIS A 693 5.06 23.26 -26.38
C HIS A 693 4.02 23.42 -25.27
N PHE A 694 4.47 23.83 -24.09
CA PHE A 694 3.60 24.05 -22.93
C PHE A 694 2.94 25.45 -22.92
N ARG A 695 3.12 26.23 -23.98
CA ARG A 695 2.64 27.63 -24.08
C ARG A 695 3.04 28.42 -22.82
N PHE A 696 4.31 28.30 -22.47
CA PHE A 696 4.93 28.95 -21.34
C PHE A 696 5.86 30.03 -21.90
N PRO A 697 5.54 31.21 -22.14
CA PRO A 697 4.69 32.23 -21.58
C PRO A 697 3.72 32.90 -22.55
N THR A 698 3.19 32.24 -23.49
CA THR A 698 2.32 32.87 -24.44
C THR A 698 0.87 32.70 -24.10
N SER A 699 0.24 33.72 -23.72
CA SER A 699 -1.02 34.23 -24.21
C SER A 699 -1.76 35.03 -23.15
N ARG A 700 -2.37 36.01 -23.65
CA ARG A 700 -3.31 36.90 -22.99
C ARG A 700 -4.42 36.15 -22.27
#